data_96be1080846b8fd67025f1e86ef38e94
#
_entry.id   96be1080846b8fd67025f1e86ef38e94
#
_cell.length_a   1.000
_cell.length_b   1.000
_cell.length_c   1.000
_cell.angle_alpha   90.00
_cell.angle_beta   90.00
_cell.angle_gamma   90.00
#
_symmetry.space_group_name_H-M   'P 1'
#
loop_
_entity.id
_entity.type
_entity.pdbx_description
1 polymer ?
#
loop_
_entity_poly.entity_id
_entity_poly.type
_entity_poly.pdbx_seq_one_letter_code
_entity_poly.pdbx_strand_id
1 'polypeptide(L)'
;MLQLRDGRILVHEEQQGNSANWHILTPDSTGSYINGTWSSGGTLPSGYAPWFFGSQVLLDGKTIAVEGGEYNNGGDAWTTLGALGTISGSSITWAKNSPPSGWGNIGDAESIILPDGTYMQSDCCSNQVALFNGPNSWTETGGVKQSNNDESGFTILTNGLILTVDAKSDPNCSTTTGSELYDQTTGVWSCAANTPVQLYNSNDEELGAAVLMYNNKVFQFGGNVVATAIYDVASNTWTAGPTPSGGLDQADGPAALEPNGKVLAMLSPGLFQSGCQFVEYDPVAGTLSDAPNPKNCPGDSSYVGHLMVLPTGQIMFTDFSGTVEIYTPVSGAVAGVAPTITPISGTIGSPSTNNLLAGVQLNGLTQNNAYGDDYQGDTDYPLVQLVSGSNVYFATTHNENTHSIAPGTAVTTEFDVPNGVPSGSYDLVVVTNGIQSNAIPVTVVAQADFTLSASPSSVSVGQGSSASTTVSITPENGFNGSVTLSTSTLPSGVTANFSPNPASTTSSLTFTASATATVGTSTVTISGVSGSLTNTTTVQLTVTKSSAPAVTIEPPSLTFSSEAVGATSKGKSVTVTNTGTATLDISSIAASGAFALTPSAKPCGSTLAVSKSCKIEVTFTPTQVGTNSGAIIITDNAPNSPQSVPLTGTGAAGVTLTPASKTFPATKVGSTSAAKVFTLDNKQGVALTGISIGTTGDFSVFSTTCSSSLASKSTCTISVVFSPTQTGTLSGTLSVSDSGAGSPQTSSLTGTGK
;
A
#
# COMPACT_ATOMS: atom_id res chain seq x y z
N MET A 1 -8.04 -19.76 -20.68
CA MET A 1 -8.84 -18.52 -20.98
C MET A 1 -10.20 -18.61 -20.32
N LEU A 2 -10.74 -17.49 -19.77
CA LEU A 2 -12.06 -17.46 -19.13
C LEU A 2 -12.89 -16.28 -19.67
N GLN A 3 -14.14 -16.52 -20.03
CA GLN A 3 -15.09 -15.45 -20.33
C GLN A 3 -15.62 -14.87 -19.02
N LEU A 4 -15.50 -13.57 -18.81
CA LEU A 4 -16.08 -12.92 -17.63
C LEU A 4 -17.55 -12.56 -17.88
N ARG A 5 -18.35 -12.51 -16.82
CA ARG A 5 -19.79 -12.24 -16.89
C ARG A 5 -20.17 -10.81 -17.29
N ASP A 6 -19.18 -9.98 -17.55
CA ASP A 6 -19.30 -8.64 -18.14
C ASP A 6 -18.77 -8.55 -19.58
N GLY A 7 -18.58 -9.68 -20.24
CA GLY A 7 -18.16 -9.79 -21.63
C GLY A 7 -16.65 -9.61 -21.87
N ARG A 8 -15.84 -9.37 -20.87
CA ARG A 8 -14.38 -9.37 -20.99
C ARG A 8 -13.83 -10.79 -21.04
N ILE A 9 -12.65 -10.97 -21.61
CA ILE A 9 -11.95 -12.26 -21.62
C ILE A 9 -10.71 -12.14 -20.74
N LEU A 10 -10.57 -13.07 -19.81
CA LEU A 10 -9.40 -13.19 -18.93
C LEU A 10 -8.47 -14.28 -19.49
N VAL A 11 -7.21 -13.96 -19.67
CA VAL A 11 -6.21 -14.84 -20.29
C VAL A 11 -5.02 -14.95 -19.36
N HIS A 12 -4.64 -16.19 -19.03
CA HIS A 12 -3.41 -16.46 -18.29
C HIS A 12 -2.19 -16.30 -19.19
N GLU A 13 -1.11 -15.74 -18.66
CA GLU A 13 0.16 -15.62 -19.36
C GLU A 13 0.96 -16.90 -19.20
N GLU A 14 1.00 -17.70 -20.24
CA GLU A 14 1.67 -19.01 -20.21
C GLU A 14 3.09 -18.90 -20.76
N GLN A 15 4.05 -18.78 -19.87
CA GLN A 15 5.47 -18.79 -20.19
C GLN A 15 6.14 -20.01 -19.59
N GLN A 16 5.81 -21.20 -20.11
CA GLN A 16 6.40 -22.47 -19.65
C GLN A 16 6.26 -22.69 -18.13
N GLY A 17 5.07 -22.42 -17.61
CA GLY A 17 4.75 -22.62 -16.19
C GLY A 17 5.42 -21.63 -15.22
N ASN A 18 5.91 -20.49 -15.68
CA ASN A 18 6.64 -19.52 -14.86
C ASN A 18 5.89 -18.20 -14.63
N SER A 19 4.69 -18.04 -15.15
CA SER A 19 3.95 -16.79 -14.98
C SER A 19 2.78 -16.94 -14.00
N ALA A 20 2.62 -15.93 -13.15
CA ALA A 20 1.47 -15.75 -12.29
C ALA A 20 0.53 -14.64 -12.81
N ASN A 21 0.80 -14.09 -13.99
CA ASN A 21 0.12 -12.92 -14.51
C ASN A 21 -1.10 -13.30 -15.33
N TRP A 22 -2.13 -12.47 -15.20
CA TRP A 22 -3.33 -12.53 -15.99
C TRP A 22 -3.53 -11.25 -16.78
N HIS A 23 -4.14 -11.37 -17.96
CA HIS A 23 -4.46 -10.27 -18.85
C HIS A 23 -5.95 -10.25 -19.15
N ILE A 24 -6.52 -9.05 -19.28
CA ILE A 24 -7.93 -8.85 -19.62
C ILE A 24 -8.02 -8.25 -21.02
N LEU A 25 -8.73 -8.91 -21.91
CA LEU A 25 -9.16 -8.36 -23.20
C LEU A 25 -10.58 -7.77 -23.04
N THR A 26 -10.67 -6.46 -23.19
CA THR A 26 -11.94 -5.73 -23.20
C THR A 26 -12.35 -5.46 -24.64
N PRO A 27 -13.54 -5.84 -25.10
CA PRO A 27 -14.00 -5.53 -26.45
C PRO A 27 -14.14 -4.02 -26.65
N ASP A 28 -14.06 -3.57 -27.90
CA ASP A 28 -14.31 -2.17 -28.22
C ASP A 28 -15.80 -1.78 -28.06
N SER A 29 -16.13 -0.52 -28.31
CA SER A 29 -17.49 0.00 -28.15
C SER A 29 -18.51 -0.65 -29.09
N THR A 30 -18.08 -1.43 -30.07
CA THR A 30 -18.96 -2.19 -30.99
C THR A 30 -19.08 -3.67 -30.59
N GLY A 31 -18.46 -4.07 -29.47
CA GLY A 31 -18.41 -5.44 -29.00
C GLY A 31 -17.36 -6.30 -29.72
N SER A 32 -16.48 -5.71 -30.53
CA SER A 32 -15.42 -6.43 -31.26
C SER A 32 -14.21 -6.71 -30.37
N TYR A 33 -13.78 -7.97 -30.34
CA TYR A 33 -12.55 -8.40 -29.63
C TYR A 33 -11.30 -8.20 -30.50
N ILE A 34 -11.43 -8.17 -31.84
CA ILE A 34 -10.34 -7.89 -32.76
C ILE A 34 -9.72 -6.51 -32.52
N ASN A 35 -10.58 -5.53 -32.23
CA ASN A 35 -10.18 -4.15 -31.92
C ASN A 35 -10.16 -3.86 -30.41
N GLY A 36 -10.26 -4.88 -29.59
CA GLY A 36 -10.27 -4.77 -28.14
C GLY A 36 -8.97 -4.25 -27.55
N THR A 37 -9.02 -3.91 -26.28
CA THR A 37 -7.85 -3.40 -25.52
C THR A 37 -7.43 -4.35 -24.44
N TRP A 38 -6.12 -4.53 -24.29
CA TRP A 38 -5.52 -5.36 -23.26
C TRP A 38 -5.18 -4.54 -22.02
N SER A 39 -5.43 -5.13 -20.86
CA SER A 39 -5.06 -4.58 -19.56
C SER A 39 -4.61 -5.68 -18.61
N SER A 40 -4.05 -5.32 -17.44
CA SER A 40 -3.66 -6.31 -16.43
C SER A 40 -4.88 -6.94 -15.76
N GLY A 41 -4.88 -8.26 -15.66
CA GLY A 41 -5.82 -9.07 -14.86
C GLY A 41 -5.29 -9.38 -13.45
N GLY A 42 -4.20 -8.72 -13.03
CA GLY A 42 -3.56 -8.96 -11.74
C GLY A 42 -2.56 -10.10 -11.79
N THR A 43 -2.03 -10.43 -10.61
CA THR A 43 -0.99 -11.46 -10.43
C THR A 43 -1.42 -12.38 -9.30
N LEU A 44 -1.33 -13.68 -9.50
CA LEU A 44 -1.61 -14.70 -8.48
C LEU A 44 -0.73 -14.50 -7.23
N PRO A 45 -1.14 -15.04 -6.08
CA PRO A 45 -0.38 -14.91 -4.84
C PRO A 45 1.04 -15.46 -4.97
N SER A 46 1.98 -14.81 -4.27
CA SER A 46 3.40 -15.20 -4.29
C SER A 46 3.61 -16.69 -4.03
N GLY A 47 4.37 -17.33 -4.89
CA GLY A 47 4.68 -18.76 -4.87
C GLY A 47 3.71 -19.62 -5.70
N TYR A 48 2.73 -19.03 -6.35
CA TYR A 48 1.78 -19.72 -7.20
C TYR A 48 1.83 -19.15 -8.63
N ALA A 49 2.39 -19.92 -9.54
CA ALA A 49 2.48 -19.64 -10.97
C ALA A 49 2.24 -20.97 -11.70
N PRO A 50 0.97 -21.40 -11.80
CA PRO A 50 0.60 -22.71 -12.29
C PRO A 50 0.64 -22.78 -13.82
N TRP A 51 0.69 -24.00 -14.32
CA TRP A 51 0.48 -24.36 -15.70
C TRP A 51 -0.31 -25.65 -15.73
N PHE A 52 -1.26 -25.80 -16.63
CA PHE A 52 -2.26 -26.86 -16.62
C PHE A 52 -2.99 -26.96 -15.27
N PHE A 53 -4.11 -26.30 -15.16
CA PHE A 53 -4.83 -26.11 -13.89
C PHE A 53 -6.32 -25.90 -14.09
N GLY A 54 -7.12 -26.32 -13.13
CA GLY A 54 -8.57 -26.05 -13.12
C GLY A 54 -8.90 -24.58 -12.91
N SER A 55 -9.82 -24.03 -13.71
CA SER A 55 -10.25 -22.64 -13.53
C SER A 55 -11.70 -22.40 -13.96
N GLN A 56 -12.44 -21.62 -13.14
CA GLN A 56 -13.87 -21.36 -13.37
C GLN A 56 -14.29 -19.95 -12.94
N VAL A 57 -15.28 -19.37 -13.61
CA VAL A 57 -15.98 -18.14 -13.19
C VAL A 57 -17.23 -18.51 -12.41
N LEU A 58 -17.29 -18.18 -11.12
CA LEU A 58 -18.37 -18.60 -10.24
C LEU A 58 -19.69 -17.82 -10.48
N LEU A 59 -20.80 -18.36 -9.99
CA LEU A 59 -22.15 -17.81 -10.20
C LEU A 59 -22.40 -16.42 -9.62
N ASP A 60 -21.58 -15.99 -8.66
CA ASP A 60 -21.69 -14.65 -8.09
C ASP A 60 -21.28 -13.53 -9.07
N GLY A 61 -20.78 -13.90 -10.24
CA GLY A 61 -20.34 -12.98 -11.29
C GLY A 61 -19.07 -12.19 -10.98
N LYS A 62 -18.44 -12.45 -9.83
CA LYS A 62 -17.31 -11.67 -9.30
C LYS A 62 -16.13 -12.51 -8.86
N THR A 63 -16.33 -13.79 -8.61
CA THR A 63 -15.30 -14.70 -8.14
C THR A 63 -14.80 -15.60 -9.27
N ILE A 64 -13.48 -15.73 -9.36
CA ILE A 64 -12.79 -16.64 -10.27
C ILE A 64 -12.02 -17.63 -9.39
N ALA A 65 -12.22 -18.93 -9.61
CA ALA A 65 -11.41 -19.97 -8.99
C ALA A 65 -10.27 -20.38 -9.93
N VAL A 66 -9.08 -20.59 -9.38
CA VAL A 66 -7.91 -21.16 -10.04
C VAL A 66 -7.28 -22.13 -9.06
N GLU A 67 -7.29 -23.41 -9.38
CA GLU A 67 -6.90 -24.49 -8.46
C GLU A 67 -5.94 -25.48 -9.13
N GLY A 68 -4.90 -25.88 -8.40
CA GLY A 68 -3.95 -26.90 -8.88
C GLY A 68 -2.87 -26.39 -9.81
N GLY A 69 -2.48 -27.25 -10.70
CA GLY A 69 -1.44 -27.09 -11.71
C GLY A 69 -0.46 -28.24 -11.69
N GLU A 70 -0.22 -28.85 -12.85
CA GLU A 70 0.79 -29.89 -13.07
C GLU A 70 2.19 -29.30 -12.78
N TYR A 71 2.44 -28.11 -13.29
CA TYR A 71 3.66 -27.35 -13.03
C TYR A 71 3.37 -26.14 -12.15
N ASN A 72 4.36 -25.77 -11.35
CA ASN A 72 4.33 -24.55 -10.57
C ASN A 72 5.71 -23.89 -10.51
N ASN A 73 5.83 -22.63 -10.91
CA ASN A 73 7.10 -21.91 -11.05
C ASN A 73 8.11 -22.64 -11.95
N GLY A 74 7.65 -23.30 -13.01
CA GLY A 74 8.46 -24.05 -13.96
C GLY A 74 9.04 -25.36 -13.46
N GLY A 75 8.56 -25.86 -12.33
CA GLY A 75 8.87 -27.16 -11.77
C GLY A 75 7.66 -28.08 -11.81
N ASP A 76 7.85 -29.33 -12.18
CA ASP A 76 6.89 -30.41 -12.06
C ASP A 76 6.51 -30.58 -10.57
N ALA A 77 5.25 -30.33 -10.20
CA ALA A 77 4.87 -30.16 -8.81
C ALA A 77 3.52 -30.77 -8.43
N TRP A 78 2.61 -31.02 -9.38
CA TRP A 78 1.21 -31.38 -9.11
C TRP A 78 0.67 -30.68 -7.87
N THR A 79 0.63 -29.32 -7.95
CA THR A 79 0.45 -28.50 -6.75
C THR A 79 -0.94 -28.58 -6.16
N THR A 80 -1.05 -28.41 -4.84
CA THR A 80 -2.32 -28.18 -4.12
C THR A 80 -2.64 -26.70 -3.95
N LEU A 81 -1.85 -25.81 -4.54
CA LEU A 81 -2.08 -24.36 -4.40
C LEU A 81 -3.31 -23.96 -5.18
N GLY A 82 -4.01 -22.97 -4.64
CA GLY A 82 -5.18 -22.37 -5.27
C GLY A 82 -5.29 -20.89 -4.97
N ALA A 83 -6.08 -20.20 -5.78
CA ALA A 83 -6.36 -18.78 -5.62
C ALA A 83 -7.79 -18.41 -6.05
N LEU A 84 -8.37 -17.46 -5.34
CA LEU A 84 -9.62 -16.82 -5.71
C LEU A 84 -9.35 -15.40 -6.19
N GLY A 85 -9.76 -15.08 -7.40
CA GLY A 85 -9.78 -13.74 -7.98
C GLY A 85 -11.10 -13.05 -7.66
N THR A 86 -11.05 -11.82 -7.16
CA THR A 86 -12.25 -11.00 -6.97
C THR A 86 -12.23 -9.84 -7.95
N ILE A 87 -13.25 -9.76 -8.81
CA ILE A 87 -13.43 -8.72 -9.81
C ILE A 87 -14.00 -7.46 -9.12
N SER A 88 -13.33 -6.32 -9.29
CA SER A 88 -13.79 -5.02 -8.84
C SER A 88 -13.55 -3.96 -9.93
N GLY A 89 -14.59 -3.63 -10.67
CA GLY A 89 -14.48 -2.76 -11.84
C GLY A 89 -13.51 -3.32 -12.89
N SER A 90 -12.47 -2.57 -13.23
CA SER A 90 -11.45 -2.99 -14.20
C SER A 90 -10.31 -3.82 -13.63
N SER A 91 -10.30 -4.10 -12.33
CA SER A 91 -9.21 -4.80 -11.65
C SER A 91 -9.66 -6.13 -11.05
N ILE A 92 -8.73 -7.08 -10.93
CA ILE A 92 -8.90 -8.34 -10.22
C ILE A 92 -7.86 -8.41 -9.12
N THR A 93 -8.31 -8.75 -7.92
CA THR A 93 -7.42 -8.98 -6.77
C THR A 93 -7.44 -10.47 -6.42
N TRP A 94 -6.26 -11.05 -6.29
CA TRP A 94 -6.08 -12.47 -6.05
C TRP A 94 -5.73 -12.77 -4.60
N ALA A 95 -6.39 -13.76 -4.01
CA ALA A 95 -6.14 -14.25 -2.65
C ALA A 95 -5.94 -15.76 -2.68
N LYS A 96 -5.11 -16.28 -1.77
CA LYS A 96 -4.90 -17.74 -1.66
C LYS A 96 -6.20 -18.43 -1.28
N ASN A 97 -6.44 -19.60 -1.88
CA ASN A 97 -7.45 -20.55 -1.47
C ASN A 97 -6.78 -21.83 -0.98
N SER A 98 -7.34 -22.45 0.04
CA SER A 98 -6.81 -23.71 0.57
C SER A 98 -7.48 -24.87 -0.12
N PRO A 99 -6.73 -25.93 -0.46
CA PRO A 99 -7.29 -27.14 -1.07
C PRO A 99 -8.26 -27.87 -0.12
N PRO A 100 -9.02 -28.85 -0.61
CA PRO A 100 -9.73 -29.79 0.24
C PRO A 100 -8.81 -30.45 1.27
N SER A 101 -9.34 -30.70 2.47
CA SER A 101 -8.54 -31.23 3.57
C SER A 101 -8.07 -32.64 3.30
N GLY A 102 -6.75 -32.84 3.36
CA GLY A 102 -6.13 -34.17 3.21
C GLY A 102 -5.70 -34.49 1.78
N TRP A 103 -5.97 -33.63 0.82
CA TRP A 103 -5.51 -33.81 -0.55
C TRP A 103 -3.99 -33.59 -0.65
N GLY A 104 -3.32 -34.46 -1.38
CA GLY A 104 -1.89 -34.39 -1.63
C GLY A 104 -1.54 -33.50 -2.81
N ASN A 105 -2.40 -33.49 -3.82
CA ASN A 105 -2.31 -32.70 -5.06
C ASN A 105 -3.72 -32.29 -5.49
N ILE A 106 -3.80 -31.28 -6.32
CA ILE A 106 -4.88 -31.01 -7.23
C ILE A 106 -4.38 -31.31 -8.65
N GLY A 107 -3.16 -30.82 -8.95
CA GLY A 107 -2.50 -31.09 -10.22
C GLY A 107 -3.24 -30.47 -11.40
N ASP A 108 -3.19 -31.15 -12.52
CA ASP A 108 -3.86 -30.92 -13.78
C ASP A 108 -5.22 -31.65 -13.78
N ALA A 109 -6.09 -31.27 -12.90
CA ALA A 109 -7.34 -31.99 -12.71
C ALA A 109 -8.55 -31.16 -13.10
N GLU A 110 -9.51 -31.83 -13.68
CA GLU A 110 -10.73 -31.26 -14.21
C GLU A 110 -11.57 -30.50 -13.17
N SER A 111 -12.23 -29.47 -13.63
CA SER A 111 -13.17 -28.69 -12.82
C SER A 111 -14.41 -28.30 -13.60
N ILE A 112 -15.54 -28.08 -12.93
CA ILE A 112 -16.80 -27.74 -13.58
C ILE A 112 -17.74 -26.99 -12.65
N ILE A 113 -18.63 -26.16 -13.20
CA ILE A 113 -19.81 -25.64 -12.49
C ILE A 113 -20.99 -26.59 -12.70
N LEU A 114 -21.52 -27.14 -11.62
CA LEU A 114 -22.66 -28.06 -11.65
C LEU A 114 -23.97 -27.33 -11.98
N PRO A 115 -25.01 -28.04 -12.40
CA PRO A 115 -26.34 -27.45 -12.69
C PRO A 115 -26.98 -26.66 -11.54
N ASP A 116 -26.59 -26.87 -10.29
CA ASP A 116 -27.02 -26.05 -9.14
C ASP A 116 -26.12 -24.84 -8.89
N GLY A 117 -25.04 -24.67 -9.65
CA GLY A 117 -24.07 -23.59 -9.54
C GLY A 117 -22.92 -23.86 -8.62
N THR A 118 -22.80 -25.06 -8.08
CA THR A 118 -21.68 -25.44 -7.24
C THR A 118 -20.45 -25.70 -8.09
N TYR A 119 -19.30 -25.14 -7.70
CA TYR A 119 -18.01 -25.46 -8.31
C TYR A 119 -17.51 -26.82 -7.79
N MET A 120 -17.15 -27.71 -8.69
CA MET A 120 -16.60 -29.02 -8.43
C MET A 120 -15.17 -29.12 -8.97
N GLN A 121 -14.25 -29.63 -8.17
CA GLN A 121 -12.83 -29.86 -8.48
C GLN A 121 -12.46 -31.30 -8.19
N SER A 122 -11.69 -31.90 -9.06
CA SER A 122 -11.08 -33.21 -8.83
C SER A 122 -9.65 -33.10 -8.34
N ASP A 123 -9.07 -34.20 -7.87
CA ASP A 123 -7.70 -34.40 -7.45
C ASP A 123 -7.00 -35.27 -8.48
N CYS A 124 -6.07 -34.71 -9.24
CA CYS A 124 -5.25 -35.49 -10.14
C CYS A 124 -4.63 -36.70 -9.43
N CYS A 125 -4.62 -37.81 -10.16
CA CYS A 125 -3.97 -39.07 -9.79
C CYS A 125 -4.67 -39.83 -8.66
N SER A 126 -5.86 -39.39 -8.21
CA SER A 126 -6.74 -40.11 -7.28
C SER A 126 -8.20 -40.09 -7.79
N ASN A 127 -9.09 -40.77 -7.09
CA ASN A 127 -10.53 -40.76 -7.42
C ASN A 127 -11.33 -39.81 -6.50
N GLN A 128 -10.68 -38.81 -5.93
CA GLN A 128 -11.31 -37.84 -5.04
C GLN A 128 -11.86 -36.65 -5.84
N VAL A 129 -13.04 -36.20 -5.47
CA VAL A 129 -13.71 -35.04 -6.05
C VAL A 129 -14.37 -34.26 -4.93
N ALA A 130 -14.25 -32.95 -4.94
CA ALA A 130 -14.79 -32.07 -3.91
C ALA A 130 -15.63 -30.91 -4.47
N LEU A 131 -16.59 -30.48 -3.66
CA LEU A 131 -17.50 -29.38 -3.93
C LEU A 131 -17.06 -28.15 -3.12
N PHE A 132 -17.00 -27.02 -3.76
CA PHE A 132 -16.60 -25.73 -3.15
C PHE A 132 -17.77 -25.08 -2.42
N ASN A 133 -17.60 -24.76 -1.14
CA ASN A 133 -18.60 -24.14 -0.28
C ASN A 133 -18.29 -22.67 0.06
N GLY A 134 -17.26 -22.12 -0.55
CA GLY A 134 -16.75 -20.79 -0.27
C GLY A 134 -15.25 -20.78 0.09
N PRO A 135 -14.64 -19.63 0.28
CA PRO A 135 -13.21 -19.52 0.47
C PRO A 135 -12.65 -20.46 1.56
N ASN A 136 -11.68 -21.29 1.16
CA ASN A 136 -11.03 -22.31 2.01
C ASN A 136 -12.01 -23.38 2.59
N SER A 137 -13.14 -23.62 1.92
CA SER A 137 -14.17 -24.54 2.43
C SER A 137 -14.64 -25.48 1.33
N TRP A 138 -14.48 -26.77 1.54
CA TRP A 138 -14.77 -27.83 0.61
C TRP A 138 -15.51 -28.99 1.27
N THR A 139 -16.30 -29.71 0.51
CA THR A 139 -16.94 -30.97 0.92
C THR A 139 -16.67 -32.01 -0.15
N GLU A 140 -16.10 -33.15 0.21
CA GLU A 140 -15.93 -34.27 -0.73
C GLU A 140 -17.30 -34.77 -1.19
N THR A 141 -17.36 -35.26 -2.43
CA THR A 141 -18.57 -35.90 -2.96
C THR A 141 -18.91 -37.17 -2.16
N GLY A 142 -20.23 -37.48 -2.05
CA GLY A 142 -20.69 -38.61 -1.24
C GLY A 142 -20.34 -40.00 -1.80
N GLY A 143 -19.86 -40.07 -3.03
CA GLY A 143 -19.36 -41.28 -3.70
C GLY A 143 -17.99 -40.99 -4.33
N VAL A 144 -17.16 -42.02 -4.37
CA VAL A 144 -15.89 -41.94 -5.10
C VAL A 144 -16.08 -42.26 -6.57
N LYS A 145 -15.38 -41.56 -7.44
CA LYS A 145 -15.23 -41.91 -8.84
C LYS A 145 -14.59 -43.30 -8.94
N GLN A 146 -14.96 -44.09 -9.93
CA GLN A 146 -14.48 -45.47 -10.03
C GLN A 146 -13.08 -45.53 -10.60
N SER A 147 -12.74 -44.65 -11.53
CA SER A 147 -11.37 -44.44 -12.03
C SER A 147 -10.67 -43.28 -11.30
N ASN A 148 -9.37 -43.21 -11.42
CA ASN A 148 -8.64 -42.02 -10.98
C ASN A 148 -8.95 -40.82 -11.91
N ASN A 149 -8.93 -39.64 -11.34
CA ASN A 149 -8.92 -38.40 -12.09
C ASN A 149 -7.47 -38.20 -12.58
N ASP A 150 -7.28 -38.27 -13.85
CA ASP A 150 -5.98 -38.11 -14.50
C ASP A 150 -6.26 -38.04 -16.01
N GLU A 151 -5.92 -36.94 -16.65
CA GLU A 151 -6.09 -36.73 -18.08
C GLU A 151 -7.54 -36.93 -18.59
N SER A 152 -8.53 -36.66 -17.76
CA SER A 152 -9.94 -36.82 -18.11
C SER A 152 -10.75 -35.54 -17.85
N GLY A 153 -11.55 -35.09 -18.80
CA GLY A 153 -12.37 -33.89 -18.68
C GLY A 153 -13.77 -34.16 -18.15
N PHE A 154 -14.41 -33.15 -17.56
CA PHE A 154 -15.82 -33.18 -17.17
C PHE A 154 -16.71 -32.52 -18.22
N THR A 155 -17.78 -33.19 -18.63
CA THR A 155 -18.76 -32.65 -19.57
C THR A 155 -20.14 -32.64 -18.92
N ILE A 156 -20.75 -31.44 -18.76
CA ILE A 156 -22.12 -31.31 -18.32
C ILE A 156 -23.08 -31.79 -19.44
N LEU A 157 -24.07 -32.56 -19.04
CA LEU A 157 -25.08 -33.12 -19.97
C LEU A 157 -26.42 -32.39 -19.82
N THR A 158 -27.22 -32.41 -20.87
CA THR A 158 -28.57 -31.82 -20.86
C THR A 158 -29.52 -32.45 -19.85
N ASN A 159 -29.25 -33.65 -19.37
CA ASN A 159 -30.03 -34.33 -18.32
C ASN A 159 -29.52 -33.98 -16.90
N GLY A 160 -28.55 -33.11 -16.76
CA GLY A 160 -27.98 -32.64 -15.49
C GLY A 160 -26.90 -33.53 -14.88
N LEU A 161 -26.54 -34.63 -15.56
CA LEU A 161 -25.41 -35.48 -15.17
C LEU A 161 -24.07 -34.91 -15.70
N ILE A 162 -22.96 -35.27 -15.08
CA ILE A 162 -21.63 -34.97 -15.56
C ILE A 162 -21.03 -36.26 -16.13
N LEU A 163 -20.59 -36.21 -17.37
CA LEU A 163 -19.92 -37.32 -18.06
C LEU A 163 -18.40 -37.12 -17.97
N THR A 164 -17.69 -38.22 -17.72
CA THR A 164 -16.24 -38.31 -17.93
C THR A 164 -15.90 -39.65 -18.62
N VAL A 165 -14.85 -39.64 -19.41
CA VAL A 165 -14.25 -40.85 -19.99
C VAL A 165 -13.00 -41.20 -19.16
N ASP A 166 -12.88 -42.47 -18.83
CA ASP A 166 -11.77 -42.93 -17.98
C ASP A 166 -10.48 -43.00 -18.80
N ALA A 167 -9.49 -42.15 -18.48
CA ALA A 167 -8.14 -42.19 -19.07
C ALA A 167 -7.32 -43.30 -18.49
N LYS A 168 -7.59 -43.72 -17.24
CA LYS A 168 -6.95 -44.84 -16.58
C LYS A 168 -7.82 -46.11 -16.54
N SER A 169 -7.15 -47.24 -16.48
CA SER A 169 -7.81 -48.53 -16.30
C SER A 169 -8.69 -48.57 -15.07
N ASP A 170 -9.98 -48.75 -15.27
CA ASP A 170 -10.97 -48.96 -14.21
C ASP A 170 -11.55 -50.37 -14.28
N PRO A 171 -11.20 -51.26 -13.33
CA PRO A 171 -11.76 -52.62 -13.33
C PRO A 171 -13.25 -52.69 -13.00
N ASN A 172 -13.88 -51.61 -12.48
CA ASN A 172 -15.29 -51.61 -12.09
C ASN A 172 -16.21 -51.25 -13.25
N CYS A 173 -15.80 -50.28 -14.09
CA CYS A 173 -16.57 -49.90 -15.27
C CYS A 173 -16.07 -50.62 -16.53
N SER A 174 -14.77 -50.46 -16.87
CA SER A 174 -14.08 -51.19 -17.95
C SER A 174 -12.59 -50.93 -17.86
N THR A 175 -11.78 -51.91 -18.24
CA THR A 175 -10.34 -51.79 -18.17
C THR A 175 -9.70 -50.87 -19.22
N THR A 176 -10.42 -50.53 -20.31
CA THR A 176 -9.86 -49.71 -21.41
C THR A 176 -10.87 -48.87 -22.14
N THR A 177 -12.15 -48.94 -21.80
CA THR A 177 -13.24 -48.27 -22.49
C THR A 177 -14.28 -47.76 -21.49
N GLY A 178 -13.90 -47.49 -20.24
CA GLY A 178 -14.77 -46.96 -19.20
C GLY A 178 -15.22 -45.54 -19.47
N SER A 179 -16.39 -45.23 -18.96
CA SER A 179 -16.89 -43.88 -18.78
C SER A 179 -17.84 -43.84 -17.59
N GLU A 180 -17.92 -42.68 -16.94
CA GLU A 180 -18.66 -42.50 -15.71
C GLU A 180 -19.63 -41.33 -15.78
N LEU A 181 -20.65 -41.39 -14.93
CA LEU A 181 -21.62 -40.32 -14.73
C LEU A 181 -21.66 -39.93 -13.26
N TYR A 182 -21.60 -38.64 -12.98
CA TYR A 182 -21.90 -38.09 -11.67
C TYR A 182 -23.31 -37.48 -11.64
N ASP A 183 -24.06 -37.84 -10.62
CA ASP A 183 -25.38 -37.26 -10.33
C ASP A 183 -25.28 -36.37 -9.09
N GLN A 184 -25.33 -35.06 -9.27
CA GLN A 184 -25.28 -34.10 -8.18
C GLN A 184 -26.45 -34.21 -7.19
N THR A 185 -27.61 -34.74 -7.61
CA THR A 185 -28.78 -34.85 -6.72
C THR A 185 -28.62 -35.96 -5.70
N THR A 186 -27.87 -36.98 -6.05
CA THR A 186 -27.53 -38.13 -5.17
C THR A 186 -26.11 -38.05 -4.62
N GLY A 187 -25.24 -37.26 -5.22
CA GLY A 187 -23.80 -37.17 -4.90
C GLY A 187 -23.01 -38.42 -5.28
N VAL A 188 -23.50 -39.21 -6.26
CA VAL A 188 -22.95 -40.55 -6.57
C VAL A 188 -22.41 -40.63 -7.98
N TRP A 189 -21.21 -41.25 -8.10
CA TRP A 189 -20.61 -41.68 -9.35
C TRP A 189 -21.11 -43.09 -9.74
N SER A 190 -21.35 -43.33 -11.00
CA SER A 190 -21.77 -44.62 -11.56
C SER A 190 -21.20 -44.82 -12.95
N CYS A 191 -20.93 -46.08 -13.32
CA CYS A 191 -20.48 -46.40 -14.67
C CYS A 191 -21.56 -45.98 -15.72
N ALA A 192 -21.09 -45.32 -16.76
CA ALA A 192 -21.86 -45.12 -17.99
C ALA A 192 -21.64 -46.29 -18.96
N ALA A 193 -22.14 -46.17 -20.19
CA ALA A 193 -21.85 -47.17 -21.23
C ALA A 193 -20.38 -47.13 -21.63
N ASN A 194 -19.84 -48.30 -21.98
CA ASN A 194 -18.47 -48.41 -22.46
C ASN A 194 -18.31 -47.78 -23.85
N THR A 195 -17.17 -47.14 -24.10
CA THR A 195 -16.81 -46.63 -25.42
C THR A 195 -16.55 -47.80 -26.38
N PRO A 196 -16.93 -47.73 -27.65
CA PRO A 196 -16.75 -48.81 -28.63
C PRO A 196 -15.31 -48.92 -29.13
N VAL A 197 -14.48 -47.95 -28.82
CA VAL A 197 -13.06 -47.85 -29.18
C VAL A 197 -12.30 -47.34 -27.96
N GLN A 198 -11.03 -47.72 -27.86
CA GLN A 198 -10.15 -47.11 -26.88
C GLN A 198 -9.83 -45.68 -27.30
N LEU A 199 -9.95 -44.75 -26.37
CA LEU A 199 -9.79 -43.31 -26.61
C LEU A 199 -8.49 -42.74 -26.02
N TYR A 200 -7.70 -43.54 -25.33
CA TYR A 200 -6.43 -43.14 -24.77
C TYR A 200 -5.37 -44.23 -25.01
N ASN A 201 -4.09 -43.84 -24.98
CA ASN A 201 -3.00 -44.75 -25.03
C ASN A 201 -2.59 -45.12 -23.59
N SER A 202 -2.54 -46.41 -23.27
CA SER A 202 -2.23 -46.90 -21.93
C SER A 202 -0.80 -46.60 -21.42
N ASN A 203 0.07 -46.04 -22.24
CA ASN A 203 1.41 -45.62 -21.83
C ASN A 203 1.46 -44.14 -21.41
N ASP A 204 0.62 -43.30 -22.00
CA ASP A 204 0.65 -41.85 -21.84
C ASP A 204 -0.63 -41.30 -21.18
N GLU A 205 -1.71 -42.12 -21.21
CA GLU A 205 -2.99 -41.92 -20.52
C GLU A 205 -3.76 -40.62 -20.90
N GLU A 206 -3.32 -39.91 -21.94
CA GLU A 206 -3.91 -38.66 -22.43
C GLU A 206 -5.25 -38.83 -23.10
N LEU A 207 -6.14 -37.85 -22.94
CA LEU A 207 -7.42 -37.74 -23.66
C LEU A 207 -7.48 -36.46 -24.48
N GLY A 208 -8.38 -36.43 -25.43
CA GLY A 208 -8.75 -35.22 -26.15
C GLY A 208 -10.05 -34.63 -25.61
N ALA A 209 -10.44 -33.48 -26.12
CA ALA A 209 -11.62 -32.75 -25.69
C ALA A 209 -12.94 -33.51 -25.92
N ALA A 210 -13.87 -33.36 -24.98
CA ALA A 210 -15.23 -33.84 -25.02
C ALA A 210 -16.20 -32.66 -25.18
N VAL A 211 -16.93 -32.57 -26.29
CA VAL A 211 -17.81 -31.44 -26.60
C VAL A 211 -19.26 -31.90 -26.72
N LEU A 212 -20.13 -31.38 -25.83
CA LEU A 212 -21.59 -31.56 -25.97
C LEU A 212 -22.11 -30.69 -27.11
N MET A 213 -22.69 -31.34 -28.13
CA MET A 213 -23.25 -30.69 -29.31
C MET A 213 -24.77 -30.42 -29.17
N TYR A 214 -25.29 -29.50 -29.97
CA TYR A 214 -26.73 -29.12 -29.96
C TYR A 214 -27.70 -30.25 -30.32
N ASN A 215 -27.20 -31.36 -30.86
CA ASN A 215 -27.99 -32.54 -31.13
C ASN A 215 -28.13 -33.51 -29.94
N ASN A 216 -27.72 -33.05 -28.73
CA ASN A 216 -27.72 -33.83 -27.49
C ASN A 216 -26.79 -35.06 -27.51
N LYS A 217 -25.66 -34.92 -28.20
CA LYS A 217 -24.58 -35.92 -28.22
C LYS A 217 -23.26 -35.28 -27.85
N VAL A 218 -22.38 -36.03 -27.17
CA VAL A 218 -21.00 -35.60 -26.88
C VAL A 218 -20.09 -36.19 -27.94
N PHE A 219 -19.27 -35.35 -28.57
CA PHE A 219 -18.19 -35.78 -29.42
C PHE A 219 -16.88 -35.79 -28.63
N GLN A 220 -16.26 -36.96 -28.51
CA GLN A 220 -15.03 -37.18 -27.79
C GLN A 220 -13.90 -37.50 -28.76
N PHE A 221 -12.81 -36.76 -28.65
CA PHE A 221 -11.56 -37.08 -29.33
C PHE A 221 -10.74 -38.04 -28.48
N GLY A 222 -9.91 -38.86 -29.15
CA GLY A 222 -8.92 -39.69 -28.48
C GLY A 222 -7.58 -39.02 -28.38
N GLY A 223 -6.89 -39.23 -27.25
CA GLY A 223 -5.54 -38.74 -26.98
C GLY A 223 -4.49 -39.79 -27.31
N ASN A 224 -3.47 -39.43 -28.09
CA ASN A 224 -2.41 -40.29 -28.59
C ASN A 224 -2.92 -41.62 -29.24
N VAL A 225 -4.17 -41.60 -29.70
CA VAL A 225 -4.85 -42.63 -30.48
C VAL A 225 -5.76 -41.97 -31.54
N VAL A 226 -5.68 -42.48 -32.78
CA VAL A 226 -6.43 -41.94 -33.92
C VAL A 226 -7.87 -42.47 -33.87
N ALA A 227 -8.61 -42.16 -32.80
CA ALA A 227 -9.96 -42.63 -32.60
C ALA A 227 -10.86 -41.49 -32.10
N THR A 228 -12.14 -41.56 -32.39
CA THR A 228 -13.17 -40.68 -31.81
C THR A 228 -14.41 -41.51 -31.46
N ALA A 229 -15.18 -41.00 -30.51
CA ALA A 229 -16.45 -41.64 -30.15
C ALA A 229 -17.57 -40.59 -29.93
N ILE A 230 -18.79 -41.03 -30.05
CA ILE A 230 -19.99 -40.19 -29.91
C ILE A 230 -20.90 -40.80 -28.86
N TYR A 231 -21.10 -40.08 -27.77
CA TYR A 231 -22.05 -40.44 -26.70
C TYR A 231 -23.43 -39.86 -26.97
N ASP A 232 -24.46 -40.68 -26.91
CA ASP A 232 -25.84 -40.26 -26.99
C ASP A 232 -26.44 -40.16 -25.58
N VAL A 233 -26.71 -38.94 -25.15
CA VAL A 233 -27.20 -38.63 -23.80
C VAL A 233 -28.53 -39.31 -23.49
N ALA A 234 -29.40 -39.39 -24.49
CA ALA A 234 -30.75 -39.93 -24.30
C ALA A 234 -30.79 -41.44 -24.11
N SER A 235 -29.88 -42.16 -24.77
CA SER A 235 -29.80 -43.62 -24.70
C SER A 235 -28.72 -44.17 -23.80
N ASN A 236 -27.84 -43.31 -23.27
CA ASN A 236 -26.63 -43.72 -22.55
C ASN A 236 -25.84 -44.76 -23.36
N THR A 237 -25.49 -44.45 -24.59
CA THR A 237 -24.73 -45.34 -25.47
C THR A 237 -23.65 -44.59 -26.23
N TRP A 238 -22.55 -45.29 -26.47
CA TRP A 238 -21.47 -44.79 -27.31
C TRP A 238 -21.49 -45.45 -28.71
N THR A 239 -21.10 -44.71 -29.70
CA THR A 239 -20.83 -45.18 -31.08
C THR A 239 -19.46 -44.67 -31.52
N ALA A 240 -18.75 -45.41 -32.38
CA ALA A 240 -17.51 -44.93 -32.95
C ALA A 240 -17.77 -43.72 -33.84
N GLY A 241 -16.93 -42.71 -33.69
CA GLY A 241 -16.92 -41.50 -34.50
C GLY A 241 -16.06 -41.66 -35.77
N PRO A 242 -15.98 -40.62 -36.64
CA PRO A 242 -15.12 -40.65 -37.80
C PRO A 242 -13.64 -40.53 -37.37
N THR A 243 -12.78 -41.31 -38.02
CA THR A 243 -11.34 -41.27 -37.76
C THR A 243 -10.69 -40.04 -38.41
N PRO A 244 -9.91 -39.22 -37.69
CA PRO A 244 -9.16 -38.13 -38.28
C PRO A 244 -8.22 -38.60 -39.39
N SER A 245 -8.05 -37.82 -40.42
CA SER A 245 -7.17 -38.09 -41.53
C SER A 245 -5.69 -37.85 -41.13
N GLY A 246 -4.76 -38.48 -41.86
CA GLY A 246 -3.33 -38.19 -41.67
C GLY A 246 -2.66 -38.80 -40.42
N GLY A 247 -3.40 -39.62 -39.67
CA GLY A 247 -2.86 -40.20 -38.41
C GLY A 247 -2.80 -39.20 -37.26
N LEU A 248 -3.66 -38.18 -37.31
CA LEU A 248 -3.73 -37.14 -36.27
C LEU A 248 -4.64 -37.59 -35.13
N ASP A 249 -4.35 -37.13 -33.94
CA ASP A 249 -5.13 -37.30 -32.72
C ASP A 249 -5.17 -35.98 -31.91
N GLN A 250 -5.79 -35.98 -30.74
CA GLN A 250 -5.91 -34.78 -29.92
C GLN A 250 -5.47 -35.08 -28.47
N ALA A 251 -4.23 -35.50 -28.29
CA ALA A 251 -3.69 -35.55 -26.93
C ALA A 251 -3.61 -34.13 -26.39
N ASP A 252 -4.32 -33.86 -25.29
CA ASP A 252 -4.44 -32.54 -24.66
C ASP A 252 -4.69 -31.43 -25.66
N GLY A 253 -5.75 -31.47 -26.35
CA GLY A 253 -6.02 -30.45 -27.35
C GLY A 253 -7.37 -29.76 -27.14
N PRO A 254 -7.48 -28.51 -27.60
CA PRO A 254 -8.72 -27.75 -27.45
C PRO A 254 -9.73 -28.10 -28.54
N ALA A 255 -10.99 -28.04 -28.16
CA ALA A 255 -12.10 -28.03 -29.10
C ALA A 255 -13.17 -27.00 -28.68
N ALA A 256 -13.93 -26.49 -29.64
CA ALA A 256 -14.99 -25.52 -29.43
C ALA A 256 -16.19 -25.81 -30.31
N LEU A 257 -17.39 -25.72 -29.74
CA LEU A 257 -18.60 -25.83 -30.52
C LEU A 257 -18.96 -24.49 -31.18
N GLU A 258 -18.94 -24.46 -32.49
CA GLU A 258 -19.33 -23.29 -33.27
C GLU A 258 -20.85 -23.01 -33.14
N PRO A 259 -21.29 -21.77 -33.22
CA PRO A 259 -22.74 -21.46 -33.28
C PRO A 259 -23.53 -22.23 -34.36
N ASN A 260 -22.86 -22.61 -35.44
CA ASN A 260 -23.45 -23.41 -36.54
C ASN A 260 -23.55 -24.90 -36.19
N GLY A 261 -23.09 -25.35 -35.03
CA GLY A 261 -23.19 -26.71 -34.52
C GLY A 261 -22.04 -27.65 -34.92
N LYS A 262 -21.04 -27.17 -35.64
CA LYS A 262 -19.79 -27.92 -35.89
C LYS A 262 -18.86 -27.83 -34.71
N VAL A 263 -17.95 -28.79 -34.55
CA VAL A 263 -16.89 -28.78 -33.54
C VAL A 263 -15.59 -28.47 -34.23
N LEU A 264 -15.00 -27.29 -33.93
CA LEU A 264 -13.65 -26.94 -34.33
C LEU A 264 -12.66 -27.53 -33.32
N ALA A 265 -11.63 -28.20 -33.79
CA ALA A 265 -10.62 -28.83 -32.93
C ALA A 265 -9.22 -28.68 -33.50
N MET A 266 -8.22 -28.62 -32.65
CA MET A 266 -6.81 -28.65 -33.00
C MET A 266 -6.29 -30.07 -32.77
N LEU A 267 -5.73 -30.69 -33.82
CA LEU A 267 -5.15 -32.04 -33.79
C LEU A 267 -3.64 -31.96 -34.08
N SER A 268 -2.89 -32.98 -33.65
CA SER A 268 -1.45 -33.14 -33.95
C SER A 268 -1.10 -34.59 -34.21
N PRO A 269 0.12 -34.90 -34.76
CA PRO A 269 0.51 -36.28 -35.07
C PRO A 269 0.94 -37.09 -33.82
N GLY A 270 0.24 -36.97 -32.71
CA GLY A 270 0.55 -37.60 -31.43
C GLY A 270 1.01 -36.60 -30.37
N LEU A 271 1.11 -37.08 -29.14
CA LEU A 271 1.51 -36.32 -27.96
C LEU A 271 2.86 -35.60 -28.20
N PHE A 272 2.89 -34.32 -27.91
CA PHE A 272 4.07 -33.41 -28.06
C PHE A 272 4.69 -33.36 -29.46
N GLN A 273 3.98 -33.82 -30.50
CA GLN A 273 4.47 -33.77 -31.88
C GLN A 273 3.96 -32.53 -32.59
N SER A 274 4.89 -31.77 -33.18
CA SER A 274 4.57 -30.62 -34.01
C SER A 274 3.90 -31.03 -35.33
N GLY A 275 3.15 -30.08 -35.90
CA GLY A 275 2.46 -30.27 -37.16
C GLY A 275 0.98 -30.30 -37.01
N CYS A 276 0.43 -29.39 -36.17
CA CYS A 276 -1.01 -29.35 -35.92
C CYS A 276 -1.81 -29.12 -37.20
N GLN A 277 -3.04 -29.59 -37.19
CA GLN A 277 -4.07 -29.34 -38.17
C GLN A 277 -5.39 -29.05 -37.47
N PHE A 278 -6.05 -27.95 -37.84
CA PHE A 278 -7.39 -27.67 -37.40
C PHE A 278 -8.40 -28.43 -38.25
N VAL A 279 -9.38 -29.00 -37.59
CA VAL A 279 -10.45 -29.75 -38.23
C VAL A 279 -11.83 -29.32 -37.72
N GLU A 280 -12.86 -29.45 -38.58
CA GLU A 280 -14.25 -29.33 -38.19
C GLU A 280 -14.93 -30.69 -38.23
N TYR A 281 -15.59 -31.09 -37.14
CA TYR A 281 -16.56 -32.18 -37.18
C TYR A 281 -17.94 -31.64 -37.47
N ASP A 282 -18.58 -32.12 -38.54
CA ASP A 282 -19.94 -31.81 -38.90
C ASP A 282 -20.88 -32.92 -38.38
N PRO A 283 -21.72 -32.66 -37.35
CA PRO A 283 -22.59 -33.68 -36.76
C PRO A 283 -23.76 -34.09 -37.66
N VAL A 284 -24.07 -33.31 -38.71
CA VAL A 284 -25.10 -33.62 -39.68
C VAL A 284 -24.58 -34.57 -40.76
N ALA A 285 -23.38 -34.28 -41.25
CA ALA A 285 -22.68 -35.12 -42.21
C ALA A 285 -22.03 -36.36 -41.58
N GLY A 286 -21.70 -36.28 -40.27
CA GLY A 286 -20.96 -37.32 -39.57
C GLY A 286 -19.50 -37.43 -40.03
N THR A 287 -18.89 -36.32 -40.46
CA THR A 287 -17.53 -36.28 -41.05
C THR A 287 -16.64 -35.22 -40.44
N LEU A 288 -15.34 -35.48 -40.45
CA LEU A 288 -14.31 -34.49 -40.18
C LEU A 288 -13.80 -33.90 -41.51
N SER A 289 -13.51 -32.62 -41.50
CA SER A 289 -12.90 -31.89 -42.63
C SER A 289 -11.88 -30.91 -42.13
N ASP A 290 -10.85 -30.65 -42.93
CA ASP A 290 -9.80 -29.66 -42.58
C ASP A 290 -10.40 -28.26 -42.49
N ALA A 291 -9.98 -27.53 -41.44
CA ALA A 291 -10.23 -26.11 -41.23
C ALA A 291 -8.98 -25.29 -41.45
N PRO A 292 -9.09 -23.97 -41.69
CA PRO A 292 -7.92 -23.10 -41.80
C PRO A 292 -7.05 -23.12 -40.54
N ASN A 293 -5.74 -23.35 -40.73
CA ASN A 293 -4.79 -23.37 -39.61
C ASN A 293 -4.37 -21.96 -39.19
N PRO A 294 -4.22 -21.70 -37.87
CA PRO A 294 -3.48 -20.54 -37.36
C PRO A 294 -2.06 -20.50 -37.88
N LYS A 295 -1.44 -19.33 -37.75
CA LYS A 295 -0.11 -19.07 -38.35
C LYS A 295 0.98 -19.99 -37.80
N ASN A 296 0.97 -20.27 -36.51
CA ASN A 296 2.02 -21.06 -35.86
C ASN A 296 1.75 -22.57 -35.86
N CYS A 297 0.55 -22.98 -36.18
CA CYS A 297 0.08 -24.37 -36.14
C CYS A 297 1.06 -25.41 -36.75
N PRO A 298 1.73 -25.15 -37.87
CA PRO A 298 2.72 -26.13 -38.40
C PRO A 298 3.89 -26.44 -37.43
N GLY A 299 4.17 -25.54 -36.50
CA GLY A 299 5.22 -25.70 -35.47
C GLY A 299 4.69 -26.24 -34.13
N ASP A 300 3.39 -26.27 -33.94
CA ASP A 300 2.74 -26.56 -32.66
C ASP A 300 2.22 -28.00 -32.57
N SER A 301 2.12 -28.51 -31.36
CA SER A 301 1.35 -29.71 -31.00
C SER A 301 -0.02 -29.28 -30.44
N SER A 302 -1.00 -30.18 -30.36
CA SER A 302 -2.36 -29.87 -29.89
C SER A 302 -2.40 -29.26 -28.47
N TYR A 303 -1.54 -29.73 -27.57
CA TYR A 303 -1.52 -29.33 -26.18
C TYR A 303 -1.18 -27.84 -25.93
N VAL A 304 -0.56 -27.15 -26.91
CA VAL A 304 -0.21 -25.73 -26.72
C VAL A 304 -1.38 -24.78 -27.05
N GLY A 305 -2.47 -25.30 -27.60
CA GLY A 305 -3.58 -24.52 -28.12
C GLY A 305 -4.69 -24.32 -27.08
N HIS A 306 -5.36 -23.17 -27.13
CA HIS A 306 -6.61 -22.92 -26.39
C HIS A 306 -7.63 -22.28 -27.32
N LEU A 307 -8.87 -22.71 -27.20
CA LEU A 307 -10.01 -22.17 -27.94
C LEU A 307 -11.06 -21.60 -26.99
N MET A 308 -11.66 -20.46 -27.37
CA MET A 308 -12.78 -19.88 -26.65
C MET A 308 -13.80 -19.26 -27.61
N VAL A 309 -15.06 -19.65 -27.50
CA VAL A 309 -16.14 -19.00 -28.23
C VAL A 309 -16.46 -17.65 -27.60
N LEU A 310 -16.32 -16.61 -28.40
CA LEU A 310 -16.57 -15.24 -28.01
C LEU A 310 -18.05 -14.88 -28.08
N PRO A 311 -18.51 -13.87 -27.37
CA PRO A 311 -19.89 -13.37 -27.46
C PRO A 311 -20.31 -12.92 -28.87
N THR A 312 -19.36 -12.73 -29.78
CA THR A 312 -19.60 -12.43 -31.20
C THR A 312 -19.89 -13.67 -32.03
N GLY A 313 -19.79 -14.87 -31.46
CA GLY A 313 -19.89 -16.15 -32.19
C GLY A 313 -18.61 -16.52 -32.95
N GLN A 314 -17.57 -15.71 -32.83
CA GLN A 314 -16.22 -16.01 -33.29
C GLN A 314 -15.48 -16.87 -32.27
N ILE A 315 -14.40 -17.52 -32.65
CA ILE A 315 -13.58 -18.32 -31.76
C ILE A 315 -12.21 -17.69 -31.65
N MET A 316 -11.79 -17.39 -30.44
CA MET A 316 -10.45 -16.89 -30.11
C MET A 316 -9.53 -18.08 -29.90
N PHE A 317 -8.38 -18.04 -30.53
CA PHE A 317 -7.30 -18.99 -30.38
C PHE A 317 -6.07 -18.31 -29.78
N THR A 318 -5.45 -19.00 -28.83
CA THR A 318 -4.12 -18.67 -28.30
C THR A 318 -3.27 -19.93 -28.30
N ASP A 319 -1.98 -19.73 -28.45
CA ASP A 319 -0.93 -20.73 -28.26
C ASP A 319 0.10 -20.18 -27.25
N PHE A 320 1.20 -20.87 -27.01
CA PHE A 320 2.25 -20.38 -26.10
C PHE A 320 3.07 -19.22 -26.66
N SER A 321 2.63 -18.63 -27.76
CA SER A 321 3.22 -17.41 -28.32
C SER A 321 2.50 -16.14 -27.84
N GLY A 322 3.02 -14.98 -28.18
CA GLY A 322 2.35 -13.70 -27.95
C GLY A 322 1.28 -13.36 -29.00
N THR A 323 0.83 -14.32 -29.82
CA THR A 323 -0.14 -14.11 -30.90
C THR A 323 -1.53 -14.59 -30.47
N VAL A 324 -2.55 -13.75 -30.71
CA VAL A 324 -3.95 -14.10 -30.53
C VAL A 324 -4.63 -14.04 -31.89
N GLU A 325 -5.31 -15.11 -32.28
CA GLU A 325 -5.97 -15.21 -33.57
C GLU A 325 -7.49 -15.41 -33.39
N ILE A 326 -8.28 -14.94 -34.36
CA ILE A 326 -9.74 -15.05 -34.30
C ILE A 326 -10.22 -15.83 -35.53
N TYR A 327 -10.83 -16.98 -35.28
CA TYR A 327 -11.53 -17.75 -36.29
C TYR A 327 -12.98 -17.27 -36.42
N THR A 328 -13.48 -17.14 -37.63
CA THR A 328 -14.88 -16.74 -37.88
C THR A 328 -15.61 -17.88 -38.62
N PRO A 329 -16.58 -18.55 -37.94
CA PRO A 329 -17.35 -19.60 -38.55
C PRO A 329 -18.09 -19.13 -39.83
N VAL A 330 -18.19 -20.02 -40.81
CA VAL A 330 -18.69 -19.65 -42.17
C VAL A 330 -20.21 -19.50 -42.21
N SER A 331 -20.96 -20.10 -41.27
CA SER A 331 -22.43 -20.11 -41.25
C SER A 331 -22.97 -19.59 -39.90
N GLY A 332 -24.23 -19.15 -39.93
CA GLY A 332 -24.93 -18.66 -38.73
C GLY A 332 -25.33 -19.75 -37.75
N ALA A 333 -25.94 -19.37 -36.64
CA ALA A 333 -26.36 -20.27 -35.57
C ALA A 333 -27.38 -21.30 -36.00
N VAL A 334 -27.34 -22.50 -35.39
CA VAL A 334 -28.32 -23.54 -35.55
C VAL A 334 -29.72 -23.04 -35.15
N ALA A 335 -30.72 -23.40 -35.89
CA ALA A 335 -32.09 -22.98 -35.57
C ALA A 335 -32.59 -23.64 -34.27
N GLY A 336 -33.19 -22.83 -33.40
CA GLY A 336 -33.83 -23.30 -32.16
C GLY A 336 -32.92 -23.47 -30.96
N VAL A 337 -31.59 -23.15 -31.09
CA VAL A 337 -30.65 -23.21 -29.97
C VAL A 337 -30.44 -21.85 -29.28
N ALA A 338 -30.88 -20.75 -29.90
CA ALA A 338 -30.78 -19.43 -29.33
C ALA A 338 -31.57 -19.29 -28.02
N PRO A 339 -30.99 -18.62 -27.01
CA PRO A 339 -31.77 -18.29 -25.81
C PRO A 339 -32.94 -17.37 -26.16
N THR A 340 -34.00 -17.39 -25.34
CA THR A 340 -35.14 -16.49 -25.49
C THR A 340 -35.37 -15.75 -24.19
N ILE A 341 -35.54 -14.43 -24.28
CA ILE A 341 -35.80 -13.60 -23.10
C ILE A 341 -37.25 -13.16 -23.03
N THR A 342 -37.78 -13.16 -21.82
CA THR A 342 -39.11 -12.64 -21.52
C THR A 342 -39.07 -11.12 -21.52
N PRO A 343 -40.03 -10.42 -22.16
CA PRO A 343 -40.07 -8.97 -22.12
C PRO A 343 -40.07 -8.41 -20.71
N ILE A 344 -39.13 -7.52 -20.44
CA ILE A 344 -39.09 -6.71 -19.23
C ILE A 344 -39.76 -5.36 -19.51
N SER A 345 -40.57 -4.87 -18.57
CA SER A 345 -41.25 -3.58 -18.69
C SER A 345 -40.54 -2.50 -17.86
N GLY A 346 -40.45 -1.30 -18.43
CA GLY A 346 -39.96 -0.14 -17.70
C GLY A 346 -38.67 0.42 -18.21
N THR A 347 -38.12 1.28 -17.39
CA THR A 347 -36.80 1.94 -17.62
C THR A 347 -35.75 1.24 -16.80
N ILE A 348 -34.56 1.13 -17.35
CA ILE A 348 -33.37 0.58 -16.68
C ILE A 348 -32.48 1.76 -16.30
N GLY A 349 -32.04 1.83 -15.05
CA GLY A 349 -31.11 2.86 -14.60
C GLY A 349 -29.68 2.62 -15.13
N SER A 350 -28.93 3.69 -15.33
CA SER A 350 -27.48 3.63 -15.55
C SER A 350 -26.80 4.62 -14.59
N PRO A 351 -26.03 4.13 -13.59
CA PRO A 351 -25.88 2.72 -13.19
C PRO A 351 -27.13 2.14 -12.53
N SER A 352 -27.25 0.82 -12.52
CA SER A 352 -28.24 0.09 -11.71
C SER A 352 -27.74 -1.31 -11.38
N THR A 353 -28.27 -1.89 -10.30
CA THR A 353 -27.89 -3.23 -9.84
C THR A 353 -29.12 -4.10 -9.66
N ASN A 354 -28.92 -5.43 -9.74
CA ASN A 354 -29.93 -6.44 -9.48
C ASN A 354 -31.18 -6.28 -10.37
N ASN A 355 -30.99 -5.89 -11.64
CA ASN A 355 -32.11 -5.89 -12.59
C ASN A 355 -32.46 -7.35 -12.94
N LEU A 356 -33.68 -7.76 -12.67
CA LEU A 356 -34.11 -9.13 -12.93
C LEU A 356 -34.41 -9.35 -14.40
N LEU A 357 -33.86 -10.41 -14.97
CA LEU A 357 -34.14 -10.93 -16.30
C LEU A 357 -34.61 -12.39 -16.21
N ALA A 358 -35.58 -12.75 -16.99
CA ALA A 358 -36.08 -14.13 -17.10
C ALA A 358 -36.09 -14.56 -18.56
N GLY A 359 -35.87 -15.84 -18.79
CA GLY A 359 -35.91 -16.39 -20.13
C GLY A 359 -35.87 -17.92 -20.16
N VAL A 360 -35.68 -18.47 -21.34
CA VAL A 360 -35.50 -19.91 -21.54
C VAL A 360 -34.15 -20.13 -22.22
N GLN A 361 -33.43 -21.14 -21.78
CA GLN A 361 -32.09 -21.49 -22.29
C GLN A 361 -31.05 -20.33 -22.13
N LEU A 362 -31.17 -19.53 -21.07
CA LEU A 362 -30.23 -18.43 -20.89
C LEU A 362 -28.78 -18.91 -20.64
N ASN A 363 -28.63 -20.15 -20.14
CA ASN A 363 -27.32 -20.80 -19.97
C ASN A 363 -26.85 -21.54 -21.24
N GLY A 364 -27.55 -21.41 -22.37
CA GLY A 364 -27.23 -22.20 -23.57
C GLY A 364 -27.62 -23.67 -23.44
N LEU A 365 -27.03 -24.50 -24.29
CA LEU A 365 -27.24 -25.95 -24.37
C LEU A 365 -25.95 -26.76 -24.30
N THR A 366 -24.82 -26.15 -23.99
CA THR A 366 -23.48 -26.72 -24.00
C THR A 366 -22.54 -25.86 -23.19
N GLN A 367 -21.48 -26.43 -22.60
CA GLN A 367 -20.34 -25.68 -22.05
C GLN A 367 -19.60 -24.93 -23.15
N ASN A 368 -19.60 -25.46 -24.35
CA ASN A 368 -19.10 -24.93 -25.60
C ASN A 368 -17.62 -25.23 -25.88
N ASN A 369 -16.75 -24.95 -24.95
CA ASN A 369 -15.32 -25.17 -25.11
C ASN A 369 -14.89 -26.35 -24.23
N ALA A 370 -13.90 -27.09 -24.67
CA ALA A 370 -13.27 -28.13 -23.91
C ALA A 370 -11.77 -28.20 -24.27
N TYR A 371 -10.99 -28.64 -23.36
CA TYR A 371 -9.60 -29.06 -23.51
C TYR A 371 -9.53 -30.55 -23.12
N GLY A 372 -8.38 -31.16 -23.03
CA GLY A 372 -8.28 -32.54 -22.60
C GLY A 372 -8.85 -32.74 -21.20
N ASP A 373 -8.30 -32.10 -20.21
CA ASP A 373 -8.58 -32.30 -18.80
C ASP A 373 -8.81 -31.00 -17.99
N ASP A 374 -7.86 -30.07 -17.96
CA ASP A 374 -7.75 -29.01 -17.00
C ASP A 374 -8.42 -27.67 -17.40
N TYR A 375 -8.24 -27.24 -18.63
CA TYR A 375 -8.79 -25.94 -19.09
C TYR A 375 -10.23 -26.02 -19.55
N GLN A 376 -11.13 -25.56 -18.71
CA GLN A 376 -12.56 -25.47 -19.03
C GLN A 376 -12.95 -24.02 -19.27
N GLY A 377 -13.00 -23.60 -20.52
CA GLY A 377 -13.39 -22.24 -20.90
C GLY A 377 -14.91 -22.09 -21.10
N ASP A 378 -15.71 -22.41 -20.10
CA ASP A 378 -17.16 -22.46 -20.19
C ASP A 378 -17.78 -21.13 -20.61
N THR A 379 -18.80 -21.19 -21.48
CA THR A 379 -19.58 -20.03 -21.96
C THR A 379 -21.10 -20.25 -21.81
N ASP A 380 -21.48 -21.14 -20.91
CA ASP A 380 -22.84 -21.59 -20.65
C ASP A 380 -23.54 -20.76 -19.56
N TYR A 381 -23.38 -19.46 -19.64
CA TYR A 381 -24.08 -18.48 -18.81
C TYR A 381 -24.47 -17.23 -19.60
N PRO A 382 -25.54 -16.53 -19.18
CA PRO A 382 -26.03 -15.38 -19.92
C PRO A 382 -25.06 -14.18 -19.83
N LEU A 383 -24.76 -13.56 -20.96
CA LEU A 383 -24.19 -12.22 -21.04
C LEU A 383 -25.25 -11.24 -21.50
N VAL A 384 -25.56 -10.23 -20.71
CA VAL A 384 -26.52 -9.19 -21.07
C VAL A 384 -25.82 -8.07 -21.82
N GLN A 385 -26.35 -7.72 -22.99
CA GLN A 385 -25.93 -6.60 -23.81
C GLN A 385 -27.04 -5.58 -23.98
N LEU A 386 -26.70 -4.30 -23.87
CA LEU A 386 -27.53 -3.16 -24.28
C LEU A 386 -26.97 -2.62 -25.58
N VAL A 387 -27.70 -2.77 -26.67
CA VAL A 387 -27.26 -2.46 -28.03
C VAL A 387 -27.98 -1.21 -28.53
N SER A 388 -27.27 -0.21 -29.00
CA SER A 388 -27.84 0.99 -29.61
C SER A 388 -27.01 1.41 -30.83
N GLY A 389 -27.59 1.22 -32.00
CA GLY A 389 -26.86 1.38 -33.26
C GLY A 389 -25.70 0.38 -33.36
N SER A 390 -24.47 0.86 -33.47
CA SER A 390 -23.25 0.03 -33.45
C SER A 390 -22.67 -0.14 -32.06
N ASN A 391 -23.16 0.54 -31.04
CA ASN A 391 -22.60 0.48 -29.70
C ASN A 391 -23.18 -0.68 -28.90
N VAL A 392 -22.31 -1.41 -28.20
CA VAL A 392 -22.62 -2.54 -27.34
C VAL A 392 -22.10 -2.25 -25.94
N TYR A 393 -22.97 -2.32 -24.94
CA TYR A 393 -22.61 -2.18 -23.53
C TYR A 393 -22.94 -3.48 -22.82
N PHE A 394 -21.96 -4.09 -22.21
CA PHE A 394 -22.16 -5.29 -21.41
C PHE A 394 -22.60 -4.92 -19.99
N ALA A 395 -23.56 -5.68 -19.47
CA ALA A 395 -24.00 -5.62 -18.09
C ALA A 395 -23.57 -6.92 -17.39
N THR A 396 -23.04 -6.82 -16.18
CA THR A 396 -22.52 -7.97 -15.43
C THR A 396 -23.67 -8.83 -14.92
N THR A 397 -23.71 -10.10 -15.27
CA THR A 397 -24.74 -11.05 -14.81
C THR A 397 -24.31 -11.82 -13.57
N HIS A 398 -25.26 -12.19 -12.73
CA HIS A 398 -25.04 -12.95 -11.51
C HIS A 398 -26.35 -13.54 -10.97
N ASN A 399 -26.25 -14.42 -9.94
CA ASN A 399 -27.38 -14.98 -9.21
C ASN A 399 -28.41 -15.71 -10.11
N GLU A 400 -27.92 -16.53 -11.06
CA GLU A 400 -28.85 -17.42 -11.77
C GLU A 400 -29.52 -18.39 -10.80
N ASN A 401 -30.81 -18.65 -11.04
CA ASN A 401 -31.55 -19.63 -10.24
C ASN A 401 -31.11 -21.07 -10.53
N THR A 402 -30.44 -21.33 -11.62
CA THR A 402 -29.86 -22.62 -12.03
C THR A 402 -28.79 -22.41 -13.09
N HIS A 403 -27.78 -23.27 -13.11
CA HIS A 403 -26.79 -23.37 -14.18
C HIS A 403 -27.05 -24.51 -15.16
N SER A 404 -28.29 -25.05 -15.15
CA SER A 404 -28.70 -26.15 -16.03
C SER A 404 -28.73 -25.72 -17.50
N ILE A 405 -28.12 -26.55 -18.35
CA ILE A 405 -28.15 -26.42 -19.81
C ILE A 405 -29.27 -27.31 -20.47
N ALA A 406 -30.20 -27.85 -19.68
CA ALA A 406 -31.28 -28.67 -20.20
C ALA A 406 -32.18 -27.87 -21.14
N PRO A 407 -32.55 -28.43 -22.32
CA PRO A 407 -33.41 -27.75 -23.28
C PRO A 407 -34.71 -27.28 -22.65
N GLY A 408 -35.12 -26.04 -22.92
CA GLY A 408 -36.37 -25.48 -22.41
C GLY A 408 -36.32 -25.06 -20.93
N THR A 409 -35.17 -25.10 -20.26
CA THR A 409 -35.05 -24.66 -18.87
C THR A 409 -35.34 -23.16 -18.74
N ALA A 410 -36.28 -22.85 -17.84
CA ALA A 410 -36.54 -21.47 -17.45
C ALA A 410 -35.43 -20.98 -16.50
N VAL A 411 -34.76 -19.91 -16.87
CA VAL A 411 -33.68 -19.31 -16.10
C VAL A 411 -34.05 -17.90 -15.73
N THR A 412 -33.73 -17.52 -14.50
CA THR A 412 -33.70 -16.11 -14.05
C THR A 412 -32.28 -15.73 -13.68
N THR A 413 -31.88 -14.56 -14.08
CA THR A 413 -30.59 -13.96 -13.70
C THR A 413 -30.78 -12.52 -13.28
N GLU A 414 -29.89 -12.01 -12.44
CA GLU A 414 -29.77 -10.58 -12.17
C GLU A 414 -28.65 -10.00 -13.02
N PHE A 415 -28.77 -8.71 -13.35
CA PHE A 415 -27.70 -8.02 -14.06
C PHE A 415 -27.50 -6.59 -13.56
N ASP A 416 -26.25 -6.18 -13.54
CA ASP A 416 -25.82 -4.85 -13.14
C ASP A 416 -25.41 -4.04 -14.36
N VAL A 417 -26.08 -2.91 -14.58
CA VAL A 417 -25.71 -1.96 -15.66
C VAL A 417 -24.60 -1.06 -15.15
N PRO A 418 -23.45 -1.00 -15.85
CA PRO A 418 -22.32 -0.18 -15.41
C PRO A 418 -22.62 1.32 -15.53
N ASN A 419 -21.82 2.11 -14.83
CA ASN A 419 -21.83 3.55 -15.03
C ASN A 419 -21.39 3.90 -16.47
N GLY A 420 -21.94 4.99 -17.02
CA GLY A 420 -21.56 5.53 -18.33
C GLY A 420 -22.34 4.99 -19.52
N VAL A 421 -23.35 4.11 -19.34
CA VAL A 421 -24.28 3.78 -20.42
C VAL A 421 -25.18 5.00 -20.63
N PRO A 422 -25.19 5.66 -21.82
CA PRO A 422 -25.96 6.87 -22.05
C PRO A 422 -27.47 6.62 -21.98
N SER A 423 -28.24 7.65 -21.58
CA SER A 423 -29.70 7.58 -21.64
C SER A 423 -30.17 7.48 -23.09
N GLY A 424 -31.13 6.57 -23.34
CA GLY A 424 -31.64 6.36 -24.69
C GLY A 424 -32.41 5.06 -24.85
N SER A 425 -32.76 4.74 -26.10
CA SER A 425 -33.39 3.49 -26.47
C SER A 425 -32.33 2.46 -26.85
N TYR A 426 -32.51 1.25 -26.34
CA TYR A 426 -31.61 0.11 -26.56
C TYR A 426 -32.41 -1.14 -26.88
N ASP A 427 -31.79 -2.04 -27.61
CA ASP A 427 -32.19 -3.44 -27.67
C ASP A 427 -31.41 -4.21 -26.59
N LEU A 428 -32.10 -4.78 -25.63
CA LEU A 428 -31.53 -5.70 -24.67
C LEU A 428 -31.50 -7.08 -25.28
N VAL A 429 -30.33 -7.71 -25.32
CA VAL A 429 -30.16 -9.09 -25.78
C VAL A 429 -29.34 -9.87 -24.75
N VAL A 430 -29.52 -11.18 -24.72
CA VAL A 430 -28.64 -12.12 -24.02
C VAL A 430 -27.81 -12.86 -25.05
N VAL A 431 -26.55 -13.04 -24.74
CA VAL A 431 -25.65 -13.88 -25.53
C VAL A 431 -25.15 -15.03 -24.67
N THR A 432 -25.27 -16.24 -25.18
CA THR A 432 -24.73 -17.45 -24.55
C THR A 432 -24.20 -18.37 -25.65
N ASN A 433 -23.04 -19.00 -25.42
CA ASN A 433 -22.37 -19.83 -26.45
C ASN A 433 -22.16 -19.08 -27.79
N GLY A 434 -21.91 -17.77 -27.73
CA GLY A 434 -21.75 -16.92 -28.90
C GLY A 434 -23.06 -16.69 -29.72
N ILE A 435 -24.22 -17.06 -29.19
CA ILE A 435 -25.51 -16.98 -29.85
C ILE A 435 -26.43 -15.99 -29.16
N GLN A 436 -26.96 -15.03 -29.92
CA GLN A 436 -27.83 -13.98 -29.40
C GLN A 436 -29.30 -14.46 -29.28
N SER A 437 -29.98 -14.02 -28.22
CA SER A 437 -31.43 -14.15 -28.02
C SER A 437 -32.23 -13.27 -29.00
N ASN A 438 -33.59 -13.36 -28.90
CA ASN A 438 -34.42 -12.27 -29.36
C ASN A 438 -34.08 -10.95 -28.65
N ALA A 439 -34.23 -9.83 -29.36
CA ALA A 439 -34.03 -8.49 -28.79
C ALA A 439 -35.32 -7.99 -28.12
N ILE A 440 -35.16 -7.28 -26.99
CA ILE A 440 -36.26 -6.60 -26.30
C ILE A 440 -35.92 -5.10 -26.24
N PRO A 441 -36.81 -4.21 -26.77
CA PRO A 441 -36.60 -2.80 -26.66
C PRO A 441 -36.72 -2.31 -25.19
N VAL A 442 -35.72 -1.59 -24.71
CA VAL A 442 -35.70 -1.01 -23.37
C VAL A 442 -35.28 0.45 -23.43
N THR A 443 -35.64 1.23 -22.41
CA THR A 443 -35.15 2.60 -22.25
C THR A 443 -34.19 2.65 -21.09
N VAL A 444 -32.96 3.04 -21.35
CA VAL A 444 -31.97 3.36 -20.30
C VAL A 444 -32.12 4.82 -19.90
N VAL A 445 -32.17 5.08 -18.61
CA VAL A 445 -32.20 6.42 -18.04
C VAL A 445 -31.02 6.59 -17.10
N ALA A 446 -30.38 7.75 -17.16
CA ALA A 446 -29.34 8.05 -16.19
C ALA A 446 -29.96 8.11 -14.79
N GLN A 447 -29.47 7.29 -13.89
CA GLN A 447 -29.90 7.34 -12.51
C GLN A 447 -29.36 8.60 -11.82
N ALA A 448 -30.13 9.09 -10.87
CA ALA A 448 -29.67 10.15 -9.99
C ALA A 448 -28.42 9.68 -9.25
N ASP A 449 -27.32 10.40 -9.40
CA ASP A 449 -26.01 10.10 -8.82
C ASP A 449 -25.32 11.37 -8.35
N PHE A 450 -24.17 11.25 -7.74
CA PHE A 450 -23.36 12.40 -7.33
C PHE A 450 -21.89 12.11 -7.57
N THR A 451 -21.10 13.15 -7.78
CA THR A 451 -19.64 13.04 -7.79
C THR A 451 -19.04 13.74 -6.58
N LEU A 452 -17.85 13.32 -6.19
CA LEU A 452 -17.06 13.93 -5.11
C LEU A 452 -15.81 14.59 -5.66
N SER A 453 -15.50 15.75 -5.13
CA SER A 453 -14.21 16.39 -5.35
C SER A 453 -13.71 17.03 -4.05
N ALA A 454 -12.39 17.17 -3.93
CA ALA A 454 -11.76 17.82 -2.79
C ALA A 454 -10.89 19.00 -3.25
N SER A 455 -11.09 20.17 -2.67
CA SER A 455 -10.31 21.35 -2.99
C SER A 455 -9.88 22.10 -1.71
N PRO A 456 -8.56 22.25 -1.50
CA PRO A 456 -7.45 21.71 -2.29
C PRO A 456 -7.35 20.16 -2.24
N SER A 457 -6.85 19.55 -3.30
CA SER A 457 -6.63 18.11 -3.39
C SER A 457 -5.40 17.63 -2.59
N SER A 458 -4.67 18.56 -1.98
CA SER A 458 -3.55 18.29 -1.08
C SER A 458 -3.64 19.17 0.16
N VAL A 459 -3.42 18.57 1.33
CA VAL A 459 -3.46 19.24 2.63
C VAL A 459 -2.17 18.96 3.37
N SER A 460 -1.54 20.03 3.90
CA SER A 460 -0.38 19.90 4.80
C SER A 460 -0.78 20.29 6.21
N VAL A 461 -0.53 19.44 7.17
CA VAL A 461 -0.84 19.66 8.59
C VAL A 461 0.42 19.46 9.44
N GLY A 462 0.75 20.44 10.27
CA GLY A 462 1.85 20.31 11.24
C GLY A 462 1.45 19.45 12.45
N GLN A 463 2.38 18.72 13.02
CA GLN A 463 2.18 18.05 14.31
C GLN A 463 1.63 19.04 15.37
N GLY A 464 0.57 18.67 16.08
CA GLY A 464 -0.12 19.54 17.04
C GLY A 464 -1.07 20.57 16.43
N SER A 465 -1.34 20.49 15.13
CA SER A 465 -2.15 21.45 14.38
C SER A 465 -3.29 20.79 13.63
N SER A 466 -4.16 21.62 13.04
CA SER A 466 -5.25 21.17 12.15
C SER A 466 -5.18 21.90 10.82
N ALA A 467 -5.62 21.22 9.76
CA ALA A 467 -5.78 21.82 8.43
C ALA A 467 -6.99 21.19 7.73
N SER A 468 -7.60 21.92 6.81
CA SER A 468 -8.88 21.51 6.21
C SER A 468 -8.83 21.57 4.69
N THR A 469 -9.70 20.75 4.07
CA THR A 469 -10.09 20.85 2.67
C THR A 469 -11.60 20.82 2.55
N THR A 470 -12.14 21.38 1.48
CA THR A 470 -13.58 21.31 1.20
C THR A 470 -13.86 20.13 0.29
N VAL A 471 -14.74 19.25 0.74
CA VAL A 471 -15.29 18.18 -0.09
C VAL A 471 -16.59 18.70 -0.71
N SER A 472 -16.66 18.70 -2.04
CA SER A 472 -17.84 19.10 -2.78
C SER A 472 -18.57 17.85 -3.30
N ILE A 473 -19.89 17.88 -3.18
CA ILE A 473 -20.82 16.89 -3.70
C ILE A 473 -21.52 17.55 -4.88
N THR A 474 -21.27 17.06 -6.07
CA THR A 474 -21.92 17.56 -7.29
C THR A 474 -23.04 16.60 -7.68
N PRO A 475 -24.30 17.01 -7.58
CA PRO A 475 -25.40 16.16 -7.98
C PRO A 475 -25.42 15.97 -9.49
N GLU A 476 -25.72 14.75 -9.91
CA GLU A 476 -25.92 14.35 -11.29
C GLU A 476 -27.34 13.77 -11.48
N ASN A 477 -27.90 13.94 -12.66
CA ASN A 477 -29.18 13.34 -13.08
C ASN A 477 -30.32 13.55 -12.07
N GLY A 478 -30.37 14.74 -11.42
CA GLY A 478 -31.44 15.05 -10.47
C GLY A 478 -31.26 14.51 -9.05
N PHE A 479 -30.06 14.05 -8.70
CA PHE A 479 -29.74 13.66 -7.33
C PHE A 479 -30.03 14.80 -6.34
N ASN A 480 -30.78 14.51 -5.28
CA ASN A 480 -31.15 15.46 -4.24
C ASN A 480 -30.97 14.88 -2.82
N GLY A 481 -30.29 13.73 -2.74
CA GLY A 481 -30.02 13.04 -1.48
C GLY A 481 -28.97 13.72 -0.64
N SER A 482 -28.84 13.28 0.62
CA SER A 482 -27.71 13.62 1.49
C SER A 482 -26.69 12.50 1.45
N VAL A 483 -25.41 12.88 1.47
CA VAL A 483 -24.27 11.98 1.36
C VAL A 483 -23.55 11.89 2.70
N THR A 484 -23.41 10.70 3.25
CA THR A 484 -22.60 10.41 4.43
C THR A 484 -21.16 10.22 3.99
N LEU A 485 -20.25 11.03 4.55
CA LEU A 485 -18.82 11.04 4.19
C LEU A 485 -17.98 10.29 5.22
N SER A 486 -16.98 9.57 4.75
CA SER A 486 -15.99 8.87 5.57
C SER A 486 -14.60 8.91 4.92
N THR A 487 -13.57 8.56 5.68
CA THR A 487 -12.19 8.44 5.14
C THR A 487 -11.69 7.01 5.27
N SER A 488 -10.77 6.63 4.38
CA SER A 488 -9.92 5.45 4.56
C SER A 488 -9.07 5.56 5.83
N THR A 489 -8.32 4.51 6.16
CA THR A 489 -7.37 4.51 7.28
C THR A 489 -6.41 5.70 7.21
N LEU A 490 -6.30 6.43 8.32
CA LEU A 490 -5.45 7.61 8.45
C LEU A 490 -4.07 7.25 9.03
N PRO A 491 -3.04 8.08 8.79
CA PRO A 491 -1.76 7.94 9.48
C PRO A 491 -1.93 7.96 11.01
N SER A 492 -1.09 7.21 11.71
CA SER A 492 -1.13 7.15 13.17
C SER A 492 -1.03 8.53 13.80
N GLY A 493 -1.92 8.83 14.75
CA GLY A 493 -2.00 10.12 15.42
C GLY A 493 -2.73 11.22 14.64
N VAL A 494 -3.36 10.90 13.51
CA VAL A 494 -4.23 11.83 12.77
C VAL A 494 -5.69 11.42 12.93
N THR A 495 -6.56 12.41 13.10
CA THR A 495 -8.02 12.25 13.07
C THR A 495 -8.62 13.11 11.97
N ALA A 496 -9.77 12.71 11.45
CA ALA A 496 -10.55 13.45 10.46
C ALA A 496 -11.97 13.73 10.96
N ASN A 497 -12.49 14.91 10.63
CA ASN A 497 -13.86 15.29 10.96
C ASN A 497 -14.48 16.01 9.78
N PHE A 498 -15.69 15.60 9.40
CA PHE A 498 -16.50 16.25 8.38
C PHE A 498 -17.57 17.13 9.02
N SER A 499 -17.78 18.33 8.49
CA SER A 499 -18.82 19.25 8.96
C SER A 499 -19.38 20.08 7.81
N PRO A 500 -20.70 19.96 7.48
CA PRO A 500 -21.67 18.99 8.01
C PRO A 500 -21.42 17.57 7.52
N ASN A 501 -21.93 16.56 8.23
CA ASN A 501 -21.97 15.18 7.78
C ASN A 501 -23.20 14.46 8.40
N PRO A 502 -24.20 13.99 7.61
CA PRO A 502 -24.26 14.02 6.15
C PRO A 502 -24.31 15.42 5.53
N ALA A 503 -23.93 15.53 4.25
CA ALA A 503 -23.95 16.76 3.49
C ALA A 503 -24.68 16.58 2.15
N SER A 504 -25.27 17.68 1.60
CA SER A 504 -25.95 17.64 0.30
C SER A 504 -25.21 18.40 -0.82
N THR A 505 -24.25 19.25 -0.45
CA THR A 505 -23.48 20.07 -1.42
C THR A 505 -22.01 20.13 -1.09
N THR A 506 -21.67 20.49 0.14
CA THR A 506 -20.26 20.61 0.58
C THR A 506 -20.12 20.21 2.04
N SER A 507 -18.93 19.71 2.38
CA SER A 507 -18.50 19.44 3.75
C SER A 507 -17.06 19.87 3.94
N SER A 508 -16.75 20.49 5.07
CA SER A 508 -15.36 20.77 5.45
C SER A 508 -14.75 19.53 6.09
N LEU A 509 -13.74 18.97 5.47
CA LEU A 509 -12.92 17.88 6.05
C LEU A 509 -11.73 18.50 6.77
N THR A 510 -11.70 18.39 8.08
CA THR A 510 -10.61 18.86 8.93
C THR A 510 -9.77 17.68 9.40
N PHE A 511 -8.48 17.69 9.07
CA PHE A 511 -7.48 16.78 9.62
C PHE A 511 -6.83 17.42 10.83
N THR A 512 -6.75 16.69 11.95
CA THR A 512 -6.06 17.11 13.17
C THR A 512 -4.94 16.12 13.47
N ALA A 513 -3.70 16.62 13.47
CA ALA A 513 -2.52 15.83 13.79
C ALA A 513 -2.13 16.04 15.25
N SER A 514 -1.97 14.97 16.01
CA SER A 514 -1.40 15.03 17.36
C SER A 514 0.05 15.50 17.34
N ALA A 515 0.60 15.89 18.48
CA ALA A 515 2.00 16.29 18.59
C ALA A 515 3.00 15.16 18.23
N THR A 516 2.54 13.91 18.23
CA THR A 516 3.32 12.69 17.91
C THR A 516 2.84 11.99 16.64
N ALA A 517 2.02 12.64 15.81
CA ALA A 517 1.52 12.06 14.57
C ALA A 517 2.69 11.65 13.64
N THR A 518 2.50 10.55 12.92
CA THR A 518 3.51 10.05 11.98
C THR A 518 3.73 11.04 10.84
N VAL A 519 4.95 11.53 10.69
CA VAL A 519 5.36 12.46 9.62
C VAL A 519 5.47 11.72 8.30
N GLY A 520 4.95 12.30 7.23
CA GLY A 520 4.99 11.71 5.89
C GLY A 520 3.79 12.13 5.05
N THR A 521 3.77 11.66 3.80
CA THR A 521 2.66 11.89 2.87
C THR A 521 1.91 10.58 2.63
N SER A 522 0.58 10.64 2.64
CA SER A 522 -0.31 9.51 2.36
C SER A 522 -1.51 9.96 1.53
N THR A 523 -2.01 9.06 0.71
CA THR A 523 -3.27 9.26 -0.01
C THR A 523 -4.42 8.84 0.89
N VAL A 524 -5.33 9.74 1.17
CA VAL A 524 -6.56 9.48 1.93
C VAL A 524 -7.72 9.41 0.94
N THR A 525 -8.39 8.26 0.86
CA THR A 525 -9.63 8.11 0.09
C THR A 525 -10.80 8.62 0.92
N ILE A 526 -11.60 9.47 0.34
CA ILE A 526 -12.87 9.96 0.88
C ILE A 526 -13.98 9.21 0.18
N SER A 527 -14.83 8.51 0.93
CA SER A 527 -16.00 7.82 0.42
C SER A 527 -17.27 8.54 0.85
N GLY A 528 -18.19 8.72 -0.08
CA GLY A 528 -19.52 9.25 0.17
C GLY A 528 -20.57 8.22 -0.16
N VAL A 529 -21.54 8.02 0.73
CA VAL A 529 -22.62 7.05 0.60
C VAL A 529 -23.98 7.75 0.73
N SER A 530 -24.88 7.45 -0.22
CA SER A 530 -26.28 7.89 -0.18
C SER A 530 -27.20 6.76 -0.68
N GLY A 531 -27.85 6.04 0.25
CA GLY A 531 -28.59 4.83 -0.08
C GLY A 531 -27.62 3.73 -0.60
N SER A 532 -27.86 3.22 -1.78
CA SER A 532 -26.98 2.27 -2.47
C SER A 532 -25.82 2.93 -3.25
N LEU A 533 -25.87 4.25 -3.44
CA LEU A 533 -24.85 4.95 -4.20
C LEU A 533 -23.58 5.16 -3.36
N THR A 534 -22.42 4.86 -3.95
CA THR A 534 -21.12 5.07 -3.31
C THR A 534 -20.14 5.65 -4.32
N ASN A 535 -19.61 6.84 -4.00
CA ASN A 535 -18.61 7.50 -4.81
C ASN A 535 -17.40 7.89 -3.97
N THR A 536 -16.24 8.01 -4.60
CA THR A 536 -14.98 8.30 -3.91
C THR A 536 -14.19 9.42 -4.56
N THR A 537 -13.39 10.11 -3.76
CA THR A 537 -12.33 11.02 -4.21
C THR A 537 -11.12 10.86 -3.31
N THR A 538 -9.98 11.46 -3.68
CA THR A 538 -8.76 11.35 -2.89
C THR A 538 -8.19 12.70 -2.49
N VAL A 539 -7.50 12.74 -1.35
CA VAL A 539 -6.72 13.89 -0.87
C VAL A 539 -5.33 13.42 -0.49
N GLN A 540 -4.31 14.14 -0.94
CA GLN A 540 -2.93 13.93 -0.49
C GLN A 540 -2.74 14.64 0.86
N LEU A 541 -2.58 13.87 1.93
CA LEU A 541 -2.32 14.39 3.28
C LEU A 541 -0.84 14.32 3.60
N THR A 542 -0.23 15.47 3.87
CA THR A 542 1.17 15.55 4.32
C THR A 542 1.22 16.00 5.78
N VAL A 543 1.69 15.14 6.67
CA VAL A 543 1.99 15.50 8.06
C VAL A 543 3.43 15.99 8.15
N THR A 544 3.62 17.23 8.62
CA THR A 544 4.94 17.83 8.79
C THR A 544 5.35 17.88 10.25
N LYS A 545 6.65 17.82 10.51
CA LYS A 545 7.17 17.96 11.88
C LYS A 545 6.81 19.34 12.44
N SER A 546 6.43 19.39 13.71
CA SER A 546 6.19 20.66 14.40
C SER A 546 7.45 21.54 14.37
N SER A 547 7.26 22.80 13.97
CA SER A 547 8.33 23.78 13.92
C SER A 547 8.43 24.46 15.29
N ALA A 548 9.54 24.26 16.00
CA ALA A 548 9.79 24.85 17.30
C ALA A 548 11.23 25.41 17.38
N PRO A 549 11.41 26.57 18.02
CA PRO A 549 12.74 27.04 18.33
C PRO A 549 13.37 26.21 19.46
N ALA A 550 14.68 26.08 19.42
CA ALA A 550 15.47 25.47 20.49
C ALA A 550 16.81 26.22 20.60
N VAL A 551 17.32 26.34 21.81
CA VAL A 551 18.51 27.12 22.05
C VAL A 551 19.58 26.31 22.77
N THR A 552 20.82 26.47 22.31
CA THR A 552 22.05 25.98 23.03
C THR A 552 22.94 27.15 23.30
N ILE A 553 23.55 27.16 24.48
CA ILE A 553 24.46 28.25 24.92
C ILE A 553 25.78 27.66 25.35
N GLU A 554 26.87 28.12 24.72
CA GLU A 554 28.22 27.67 24.99
C GLU A 554 29.19 28.83 25.19
N PRO A 555 30.03 28.82 26.24
CA PRO A 555 30.03 27.86 27.36
C PRO A 555 28.83 28.08 28.29
N PRO A 556 28.39 27.07 29.09
CA PRO A 556 27.22 27.16 29.96
C PRO A 556 27.39 28.07 31.18
N SER A 557 28.60 28.56 31.44
CA SER A 557 28.91 29.50 32.50
C SER A 557 30.19 30.30 32.17
N LEU A 558 30.37 31.48 32.80
CA LEU A 558 31.60 32.26 32.70
C LEU A 558 32.18 32.54 34.07
N THR A 559 33.48 32.22 34.22
CA THR A 559 34.25 32.55 35.41
C THR A 559 35.32 33.59 35.03
N PHE A 560 35.31 34.73 35.72
CA PHE A 560 36.28 35.80 35.53
C PHE A 560 37.45 35.68 36.51
N SER A 561 38.65 36.07 36.06
CA SER A 561 39.83 36.18 36.93
C SER A 561 39.60 37.21 38.00
N SER A 562 40.50 37.21 39.03
CA SER A 562 40.45 38.18 40.09
C SER A 562 40.74 39.59 39.52
N GLU A 563 39.84 40.53 39.80
CA GLU A 563 39.95 41.95 39.44
C GLU A 563 39.94 42.81 40.70
N ALA A 564 40.67 43.91 40.69
CA ALA A 564 40.61 44.87 41.81
C ALA A 564 39.15 45.48 41.84
N VAL A 565 38.65 45.70 43.06
CA VAL A 565 37.39 46.40 43.27
C VAL A 565 37.37 47.70 42.48
N GLY A 566 36.36 47.91 41.63
CA GLY A 566 36.23 49.06 40.74
C GLY A 566 36.96 48.95 39.40
N ALA A 567 37.80 47.94 39.17
CA ALA A 567 38.47 47.71 37.91
C ALA A 567 37.58 46.79 37.04
N THR A 568 37.59 47.01 35.71
CA THR A 568 36.78 46.24 34.76
C THR A 568 37.68 45.22 34.04
N SER A 569 37.24 43.97 34.01
CA SER A 569 37.91 42.86 33.33
C SER A 569 37.87 42.99 31.82
N LYS A 570 38.68 42.20 31.11
CA LYS A 570 38.44 41.92 29.68
C LYS A 570 37.11 41.22 29.48
N GLY A 571 36.42 41.46 28.35
CA GLY A 571 35.18 40.82 27.99
C GLY A 571 35.34 39.31 27.81
N LYS A 572 34.35 38.53 28.24
CA LYS A 572 34.14 37.13 27.93
C LYS A 572 32.81 36.97 27.28
N SER A 573 32.69 36.01 26.36
CA SER A 573 31.45 35.83 25.60
C SER A 573 30.88 34.42 25.70
N VAL A 574 29.59 34.32 25.61
CA VAL A 574 28.84 33.09 25.31
C VAL A 574 28.29 33.16 23.90
N THR A 575 28.18 32.01 23.25
CA THR A 575 27.55 31.84 21.94
C THR A 575 26.16 31.24 22.14
N VAL A 576 25.16 31.93 21.64
CA VAL A 576 23.78 31.45 21.58
C VAL A 576 23.54 30.89 20.18
N THR A 577 23.09 29.65 20.07
CA THR A 577 22.80 29.00 18.80
C THR A 577 21.36 28.52 18.80
N ASN A 578 20.60 28.85 17.74
CA ASN A 578 19.30 28.29 17.50
C ASN A 578 19.46 26.89 16.87
N THR A 579 19.22 25.84 17.66
CA THR A 579 19.30 24.44 17.24
C THR A 579 17.89 23.87 16.88
N GLY A 580 16.87 24.69 16.95
CA GLY A 580 15.49 24.32 16.61
C GLY A 580 15.21 24.32 15.11
N THR A 581 13.93 24.15 14.79
CA THR A 581 13.39 24.14 13.41
C THR A 581 12.58 25.39 13.08
N ALA A 582 12.40 26.30 14.06
CA ALA A 582 11.78 27.61 13.90
C ALA A 582 12.74 28.73 14.28
N THR A 583 12.43 29.97 13.86
CA THR A 583 13.16 31.16 14.30
C THR A 583 13.05 31.32 15.81
N LEU A 584 14.18 31.60 16.44
CA LEU A 584 14.28 31.97 17.87
C LEU A 584 14.06 33.50 17.96
N ASP A 585 13.00 33.90 18.64
CA ASP A 585 12.72 35.32 18.93
C ASP A 585 13.23 35.64 20.32
N ILE A 586 14.19 36.56 20.41
CA ILE A 586 14.82 36.98 21.65
C ILE A 586 14.19 38.30 22.09
N SER A 587 13.44 38.27 23.17
CA SER A 587 12.73 39.44 23.67
C SER A 587 13.59 40.31 24.59
N SER A 588 14.53 39.73 25.34
CA SER A 588 15.45 40.48 26.16
C SER A 588 16.74 39.71 26.50
N ILE A 589 17.82 40.44 26.70
CA ILE A 589 19.08 39.93 27.25
C ILE A 589 19.50 40.89 28.36
N ALA A 590 19.76 40.39 29.56
CA ALA A 590 20.17 41.18 30.70
C ALA A 590 21.33 40.49 31.45
N ALA A 591 22.23 41.28 32.01
CA ALA A 591 23.22 40.79 32.96
C ALA A 591 22.91 41.32 34.37
N SER A 592 23.23 40.55 35.39
CA SER A 592 23.00 40.91 36.79
C SER A 592 24.26 40.87 37.63
N GLY A 593 24.22 41.49 38.82
CA GLY A 593 25.33 41.55 39.75
C GLY A 593 26.45 42.55 39.31
N ALA A 594 27.69 42.19 39.56
CA ALA A 594 28.84 42.97 39.18
C ALA A 594 29.27 42.80 37.70
N PHE A 595 28.32 42.39 36.82
CA PHE A 595 28.58 42.07 35.41
C PHE A 595 27.73 42.96 34.50
N ALA A 596 28.31 43.38 33.38
CA ALA A 596 27.65 44.26 32.41
C ALA A 596 27.81 43.74 30.99
N LEU A 597 26.75 43.86 30.19
CA LEU A 597 26.79 43.58 28.77
C LEU A 597 27.64 44.62 28.04
N THR A 598 28.44 44.14 27.08
CA THR A 598 29.29 45.00 26.24
C THR A 598 29.07 44.69 24.76
N PRO A 599 29.38 45.60 23.83
CA PRO A 599 29.28 45.32 22.41
C PRO A 599 30.05 44.09 21.98
N SER A 600 29.41 43.17 21.28
CA SER A 600 30.00 41.97 20.71
C SER A 600 30.26 42.13 19.21
N ALA A 601 31.24 41.40 18.67
CA ALA A 601 31.54 41.39 17.24
C ALA A 601 30.38 40.75 16.41
N LYS A 602 29.52 39.95 17.05
CA LYS A 602 28.36 39.31 16.43
C LYS A 602 27.16 39.35 17.39
N PRO A 603 26.57 40.54 17.62
CA PRO A 603 25.56 40.71 18.64
C PRO A 603 24.30 39.91 18.33
N CYS A 604 23.59 39.50 19.37
CA CYS A 604 22.26 38.93 19.23
C CYS A 604 21.25 40.02 18.91
N GLY A 605 20.50 39.84 17.80
CA GLY A 605 19.33 40.65 17.46
C GLY A 605 18.08 40.15 18.16
N SER A 606 16.95 40.76 17.81
CA SER A 606 15.63 40.30 18.29
C SER A 606 15.20 38.96 17.71
N THR A 607 15.87 38.47 16.64
CA THR A 607 15.57 37.18 16.01
C THR A 607 16.87 36.45 15.66
N LEU A 608 16.86 35.13 15.75
CA LEU A 608 17.96 34.28 15.34
C LEU A 608 17.42 33.12 14.49
N ALA A 609 17.72 33.12 13.18
CA ALA A 609 17.26 32.09 12.25
C ALA A 609 17.81 30.71 12.61
N VAL A 610 17.12 29.67 12.09
CA VAL A 610 17.51 28.25 12.28
C VAL A 610 18.97 28.02 11.93
N SER A 611 19.69 27.29 12.76
CA SER A 611 21.12 26.95 12.63
C SER A 611 22.07 28.18 12.65
N LYS A 612 21.59 29.35 13.06
CA LYS A 612 22.45 30.52 13.21
C LYS A 612 22.83 30.72 14.67
N SER A 613 23.94 31.46 14.88
CA SER A 613 24.46 31.78 16.19
C SER A 613 24.80 33.27 16.32
N CYS A 614 24.70 33.77 17.53
CA CYS A 614 25.12 35.13 17.92
C CYS A 614 25.99 35.07 19.21
N LYS A 615 26.60 36.17 19.62
CA LYS A 615 27.43 36.25 20.81
C LYS A 615 26.93 37.31 21.76
N ILE A 616 26.95 36.99 23.05
CA ILE A 616 26.72 37.92 24.14
C ILE A 616 28.05 38.08 24.86
N GLU A 617 28.55 39.33 24.95
CA GLU A 617 29.79 39.64 25.60
C GLU A 617 29.53 40.38 26.93
N VAL A 618 30.27 40.00 27.96
CA VAL A 618 30.07 40.47 29.34
C VAL A 618 31.44 40.82 29.94
N THR A 619 31.49 41.92 30.69
CA THR A 619 32.62 42.32 31.54
C THR A 619 32.26 42.19 33.01
N PHE A 620 33.26 42.05 33.84
CA PHE A 620 33.17 41.98 35.30
C PHE A 620 33.82 43.19 35.95
N THR A 621 33.08 43.92 36.82
CA THR A 621 33.57 45.02 37.59
C THR A 621 33.16 44.80 39.06
N PRO A 622 34.05 44.18 39.90
CA PRO A 622 33.68 43.88 41.26
C PRO A 622 33.36 45.13 42.08
N THR A 623 32.29 45.09 42.87
CA THR A 623 31.91 46.16 43.80
C THR A 623 32.36 45.89 45.24
N GLN A 624 32.82 44.66 45.52
CA GLN A 624 33.33 44.23 46.84
C GLN A 624 34.38 43.15 46.70
N VAL A 625 35.19 43.01 47.76
CA VAL A 625 36.21 41.96 47.86
C VAL A 625 35.57 40.63 48.10
N GLY A 626 36.14 39.57 47.50
CA GLY A 626 35.60 38.20 47.58
C GLY A 626 34.80 37.81 46.34
N THR A 627 34.05 36.69 46.43
CA THR A 627 33.26 36.15 45.33
C THR A 627 32.09 37.05 44.98
N ASN A 628 31.97 37.40 43.72
CA ASN A 628 30.83 38.10 43.15
C ASN A 628 30.12 37.12 42.17
N SER A 629 28.80 36.99 42.27
CA SER A 629 27.97 36.15 41.42
C SER A 629 26.94 36.96 40.68
N GLY A 630 26.53 36.49 39.50
CA GLY A 630 25.48 37.06 38.68
C GLY A 630 25.07 36.06 37.60
N ALA A 631 24.26 36.48 36.63
CA ALA A 631 23.86 35.69 35.52
C ALA A 631 23.56 36.54 34.27
N ILE A 632 23.73 35.97 33.09
CA ILE A 632 23.08 36.45 31.89
C ILE A 632 21.71 35.78 31.82
N ILE A 633 20.66 36.54 31.71
CA ILE A 633 19.27 36.06 31.49
C ILE A 633 18.88 36.41 30.07
N ILE A 634 18.46 35.40 29.29
CA ILE A 634 17.98 35.51 27.92
C ILE A 634 16.54 35.09 27.92
N THR A 635 15.63 35.99 27.59
CA THR A 635 14.20 35.67 27.43
C THR A 635 13.92 35.53 25.93
N ASP A 636 13.39 34.37 25.56
CA ASP A 636 13.13 33.99 24.18
C ASP A 636 11.83 33.15 24.07
N ASN A 637 11.50 32.71 22.86
CA ASN A 637 10.31 31.87 22.59
C ASN A 637 10.61 30.35 22.59
N ALA A 638 11.81 29.93 23.02
CA ALA A 638 12.09 28.50 23.16
C ALA A 638 11.42 27.91 24.43
N PRO A 639 11.11 26.58 24.44
CA PRO A 639 10.37 25.95 25.55
C PRO A 639 10.98 26.09 26.94
N ASN A 640 12.29 26.31 27.03
CA ASN A 640 13.02 26.43 28.29
C ASN A 640 13.35 27.90 28.67
N SER A 641 12.72 28.88 28.05
CA SER A 641 12.90 30.31 28.36
C SER A 641 12.36 30.64 29.76
N PRO A 642 13.02 31.56 30.52
CA PRO A 642 14.27 32.21 30.18
C PRO A 642 15.51 31.33 30.37
N GLN A 643 16.52 31.48 29.49
CA GLN A 643 17.81 30.82 29.62
C GLN A 643 18.68 31.58 30.63
N SER A 644 19.43 30.87 31.44
CA SER A 644 20.31 31.47 32.45
C SER A 644 21.75 30.97 32.32
N VAL A 645 22.70 31.90 32.23
CA VAL A 645 24.14 31.59 32.22
C VAL A 645 24.77 32.14 33.50
N PRO A 646 25.19 31.31 34.45
CA PRO A 646 25.88 31.73 35.67
C PRO A 646 27.18 32.44 35.38
N LEU A 647 27.39 33.54 36.11
CA LEU A 647 28.59 34.35 36.06
C LEU A 647 29.24 34.38 37.46
N THR A 648 30.55 34.18 37.52
CA THR A 648 31.32 34.26 38.78
C THR A 648 32.61 35.04 38.54
N GLY A 649 33.03 35.79 39.55
CA GLY A 649 34.28 36.51 39.54
C GLY A 649 34.75 36.82 40.96
N THR A 650 36.03 37.08 41.17
CA THR A 650 36.62 37.40 42.47
C THR A 650 37.07 38.86 42.50
N GLY A 651 36.51 39.62 43.40
CA GLY A 651 37.01 40.98 43.70
C GLY A 651 38.23 40.90 44.62
N ALA A 652 39.29 41.51 44.23
CA ALA A 652 40.50 41.66 45.06
C ALA A 652 40.57 43.06 45.72
N ALA A 653 41.25 43.16 46.79
CA ALA A 653 41.50 44.48 47.44
C ALA A 653 42.14 45.43 46.42
N GLY A 654 41.46 46.55 46.19
CA GLY A 654 41.90 47.54 45.21
C GLY A 654 43.03 48.45 45.70
N VAL A 655 43.26 48.50 47.03
CA VAL A 655 44.30 49.29 47.69
C VAL A 655 45.05 48.42 48.69
N THR A 656 46.37 48.49 48.70
CA THR A 656 47.18 47.72 49.64
C THR A 656 48.28 48.58 50.26
N LEU A 657 48.47 48.40 51.58
CA LEU A 657 49.58 48.98 52.31
C LEU A 657 50.64 47.93 52.66
N THR A 658 51.84 48.05 52.16
CA THR A 658 52.88 47.03 52.34
C THR A 658 54.19 47.66 52.94
N PRO A 659 54.89 46.95 53.86
CA PRO A 659 54.50 45.61 54.41
C PRO A 659 53.39 45.72 55.44
N ALA A 660 52.64 44.60 55.70
CA ALA A 660 51.56 44.55 56.69
C ALA A 660 52.05 44.69 58.16
N SER A 661 53.33 44.50 58.38
CA SER A 661 53.94 44.72 59.68
C SER A 661 55.45 45.12 59.53
N LYS A 662 55.95 45.86 60.46
CA LYS A 662 57.40 46.27 60.46
C LYS A 662 57.93 46.38 61.86
N THR A 663 59.10 45.79 62.10
CA THR A 663 59.84 45.92 63.34
C THR A 663 60.98 46.96 63.18
N PHE A 664 61.06 47.92 64.10
CA PHE A 664 62.08 48.96 64.17
C PHE A 664 63.22 48.48 65.03
N PRO A 665 64.46 48.96 64.75
CA PRO A 665 65.58 48.58 65.55
C PRO A 665 65.44 49.09 67.00
N ALA A 666 66.08 48.39 67.89
CA ALA A 666 66.08 48.80 69.32
C ALA A 666 66.76 50.22 69.42
N THR A 667 66.02 51.19 69.98
CA THR A 667 66.35 52.62 69.96
C THR A 667 66.35 53.14 71.43
N LYS A 668 67.37 53.96 71.76
CA LYS A 668 67.45 54.56 73.09
C LYS A 668 66.28 55.48 73.34
N VAL A 669 65.71 55.41 74.57
CA VAL A 669 64.62 56.31 75.01
C VAL A 669 65.07 57.78 74.82
N GLY A 670 64.15 58.55 74.17
CA GLY A 670 64.37 59.93 73.77
C GLY A 670 65.20 60.15 72.50
N SER A 671 65.59 59.05 71.82
CA SER A 671 66.24 59.10 70.46
C SER A 671 65.30 58.59 69.41
N THR A 672 65.54 58.89 68.15
CA THR A 672 64.68 58.48 67.00
C THR A 672 65.43 57.43 66.13
N SER A 673 64.73 56.36 65.73
CA SER A 673 65.32 55.34 64.87
C SER A 673 65.50 55.79 63.41
N ALA A 674 66.24 54.97 62.65
CA ALA A 674 66.20 55.12 61.19
C ALA A 674 64.80 54.91 60.67
N ALA A 675 64.39 55.69 59.70
CA ALA A 675 63.06 55.57 59.08
C ALA A 675 62.86 54.22 58.33
N LYS A 676 61.66 53.69 58.41
CA LYS A 676 61.24 52.53 57.66
C LYS A 676 60.13 52.91 56.66
N VAL A 677 60.23 52.41 55.43
CA VAL A 677 59.35 52.75 54.32
C VAL A 677 58.19 51.74 54.19
N PHE A 678 57.04 52.28 53.95
CA PHE A 678 55.80 51.59 53.60
C PHE A 678 55.31 52.11 52.25
N THR A 679 54.65 51.27 51.47
CA THR A 679 54.14 51.63 50.14
C THR A 679 52.66 51.44 50.15
N LEU A 680 51.91 52.48 49.82
CA LEU A 680 50.49 52.43 49.48
C LEU A 680 50.42 52.25 47.97
N ASP A 681 49.71 51.20 47.55
CA ASP A 681 49.53 50.83 46.14
C ASP A 681 48.02 50.86 45.78
N ASN A 682 47.65 51.77 44.87
CA ASN A 682 46.28 51.85 44.30
C ASN A 682 46.20 51.00 43.06
N LYS A 683 45.72 49.79 43.17
CA LYS A 683 45.47 48.83 42.08
C LYS A 683 44.16 49.07 41.37
N GLN A 684 43.32 50.03 41.82
CA GLN A 684 41.99 50.31 41.26
C GLN A 684 42.10 50.99 39.89
N GLY A 685 41.02 50.95 39.13
CA GLY A 685 40.85 51.64 37.86
C GLY A 685 40.56 53.15 38.00
N VAL A 686 40.43 53.66 39.25
CA VAL A 686 40.11 55.04 39.59
C VAL A 686 41.12 55.63 40.57
N ALA A 687 41.24 56.95 40.64
CA ALA A 687 42.07 57.61 41.59
C ALA A 687 41.57 57.38 43.02
N LEU A 688 42.50 57.12 43.94
CA LEU A 688 42.26 57.10 45.37
C LEU A 688 42.22 58.52 45.89
N THR A 689 41.23 58.90 46.67
CA THR A 689 41.07 60.26 47.20
C THR A 689 40.88 60.21 48.71
N GLY A 690 40.99 61.37 49.38
CA GLY A 690 40.83 61.47 50.82
C GLY A 690 41.90 60.74 51.63
N ILE A 691 43.10 60.64 51.07
CA ILE A 691 44.25 60.00 51.76
C ILE A 691 44.60 60.77 52.99
N SER A 692 44.56 60.14 54.15
CA SER A 692 44.94 60.65 55.45
C SER A 692 45.77 59.58 56.16
N ILE A 693 46.95 59.97 56.64
CA ILE A 693 47.98 59.07 57.21
C ILE A 693 48.09 59.36 58.69
N GLY A 694 47.95 58.34 59.50
CA GLY A 694 48.10 58.45 60.94
C GLY A 694 49.00 57.33 61.54
N THR A 695 49.61 57.56 62.64
CA THR A 695 50.36 56.58 63.43
C THR A 695 49.88 56.58 64.89
N THR A 696 50.01 55.44 65.55
CA THR A 696 49.69 55.31 66.97
C THR A 696 50.94 54.85 67.73
N GLY A 697 51.00 55.09 69.05
CA GLY A 697 52.16 54.74 69.88
C GLY A 697 53.32 55.64 69.63
N ASP A 698 54.54 55.16 69.98
CA ASP A 698 55.79 55.92 69.85
C ASP A 698 56.33 55.94 68.42
N PHE A 699 55.45 56.01 67.44
CA PHE A 699 55.76 56.04 65.98
C PHE A 699 55.21 57.33 65.40
N SER A 700 55.94 57.89 64.46
CA SER A 700 55.51 59.07 63.74
C SER A 700 55.88 59.01 62.26
N VAL A 701 55.09 59.68 61.40
CA VAL A 701 55.40 59.83 59.99
C VAL A 701 56.60 60.81 59.89
N PHE A 702 57.70 60.33 59.32
CA PHE A 702 58.91 61.13 59.05
C PHE A 702 58.78 61.91 57.75
N SER A 703 58.31 61.24 56.69
CA SER A 703 58.04 61.85 55.38
C SER A 703 57.10 60.98 54.58
N THR A 704 56.40 61.57 53.60
CA THR A 704 55.53 60.83 52.68
C THR A 704 55.57 61.48 51.30
N THR A 705 55.48 60.63 50.26
CA THR A 705 55.19 61.04 48.89
C THR A 705 53.66 60.96 48.53
N CYS A 706 52.88 60.48 49.50
CA CYS A 706 51.41 60.41 49.32
C CYS A 706 50.79 61.81 49.48
N SER A 707 50.09 62.27 48.48
CA SER A 707 49.23 63.47 48.53
C SER A 707 47.86 63.12 48.99
N SER A 708 46.91 64.07 49.03
CA SER A 708 45.47 63.82 49.32
C SER A 708 44.80 62.92 48.29
N SER A 709 45.45 62.62 47.16
CA SER A 709 45.00 61.70 46.16
C SER A 709 46.17 60.93 45.57
N LEU A 710 45.90 59.65 45.10
CA LEU A 710 46.80 58.77 44.39
C LEU A 710 46.17 58.29 43.11
N ALA A 711 46.83 58.57 41.98
CA ALA A 711 46.30 58.19 40.67
C ALA A 711 46.06 56.69 40.57
N SER A 712 45.11 56.25 39.61
CA SER A 712 44.90 54.89 39.28
C SER A 712 46.18 54.15 38.93
N LYS A 713 46.36 52.91 39.44
CA LYS A 713 47.52 52.03 39.19
C LYS A 713 48.90 52.70 39.54
N SER A 714 48.93 53.54 40.57
CA SER A 714 50.10 54.25 41.03
C SER A 714 50.40 53.88 42.49
N THR A 715 51.60 54.14 42.88
CA THR A 715 52.08 53.91 44.27
C THR A 715 52.60 55.20 44.88
N CYS A 716 52.56 55.31 46.21
CA CYS A 716 53.23 56.31 46.97
C CYS A 716 53.89 55.70 48.24
N THR A 717 54.83 56.40 48.87
CA THR A 717 55.59 55.88 50.00
C THR A 717 55.36 56.71 51.27
N ILE A 718 55.37 56.02 52.41
CA ILE A 718 55.24 56.61 53.73
C ILE A 718 56.48 56.14 54.55
N SER A 719 57.23 57.05 55.03
CA SER A 719 58.42 56.79 55.90
C SER A 719 58.03 57.04 57.35
N VAL A 720 58.17 56.03 58.19
CA VAL A 720 57.83 56.10 59.62
C VAL A 720 59.12 55.94 60.47
N VAL A 721 59.24 56.66 61.57
CA VAL A 721 60.29 56.54 62.59
C VAL A 721 59.69 56.12 63.94
N PHE A 722 60.55 55.50 64.76
CA PHE A 722 60.19 55.06 66.09
C PHE A 722 60.98 55.90 67.08
N SER A 723 60.31 56.55 68.05
CA SER A 723 60.90 57.45 69.10
C SER A 723 60.37 57.02 70.47
N PRO A 724 60.96 55.95 71.05
CA PRO A 724 60.46 55.40 72.33
C PRO A 724 60.50 56.41 73.47
N THR A 725 59.37 56.47 74.24
CA THR A 725 59.22 57.26 75.43
C THR A 725 59.51 56.45 76.72
N GLN A 726 59.62 55.13 76.62
CA GLN A 726 59.93 54.20 77.71
C GLN A 726 60.68 52.96 77.23
N THR A 727 61.27 52.22 78.11
CA THR A 727 61.97 50.96 77.80
C THR A 727 60.98 49.82 77.63
N GLY A 728 61.37 48.80 76.85
CA GLY A 728 60.58 47.63 76.58
C GLY A 728 60.02 47.60 75.14
N THR A 729 59.25 46.55 74.83
CA THR A 729 58.62 46.42 73.52
C THR A 729 57.38 47.31 73.44
N LEU A 730 57.36 48.19 72.46
CA LEU A 730 56.32 49.15 72.16
C LEU A 730 55.64 48.82 70.82
N SER A 731 54.33 48.92 70.79
CA SER A 731 53.57 48.64 69.59
C SER A 731 52.78 49.85 69.14
N GLY A 732 52.53 49.95 67.88
CA GLY A 732 51.70 50.97 67.23
C GLY A 732 51.16 50.50 65.90
N THR A 733 50.44 51.33 65.21
CA THR A 733 49.85 51.08 63.91
C THR A 733 50.09 52.27 63.00
N LEU A 734 50.53 52.01 61.80
CA LEU A 734 50.38 52.95 60.71
C LEU A 734 48.99 52.69 60.04
N SER A 735 48.21 53.74 59.92
CA SER A 735 46.85 53.69 59.31
C SER A 735 46.80 54.73 58.21
N VAL A 736 46.30 54.32 57.06
CA VAL A 736 46.01 55.16 55.91
C VAL A 736 44.54 55.09 55.59
N SER A 737 43.81 56.15 55.86
CA SER A 737 42.35 56.24 55.46
C SER A 737 42.30 56.82 54.04
N ASP A 738 41.42 56.29 53.23
CA ASP A 738 41.25 56.65 51.83
C ASP A 738 39.84 56.30 51.33
N SER A 739 39.51 56.59 50.06
CA SER A 739 38.22 56.25 49.42
C SER A 739 38.17 54.83 48.93
N GLY A 740 39.20 54.02 49.09
CA GLY A 740 39.26 52.66 48.60
C GLY A 740 38.48 51.67 49.48
N ALA A 741 37.94 50.57 48.87
CA ALA A 741 37.34 49.50 49.62
C ALA A 741 38.39 48.85 50.56
N GLY A 742 37.98 48.70 51.84
CA GLY A 742 38.85 48.16 52.87
C GLY A 742 39.70 49.24 53.64
N SER A 743 39.38 50.52 53.42
CA SER A 743 39.97 51.64 54.22
C SER A 743 39.44 51.56 55.68
N PRO A 744 40.33 51.93 56.67
CA PRO A 744 41.73 52.27 56.50
C PRO A 744 42.67 51.09 56.24
N GLN A 745 43.68 51.29 55.41
CA GLN A 745 44.77 50.33 55.23
C GLN A 745 45.70 50.42 56.44
N THR A 746 46.08 49.30 57.03
CA THR A 746 46.88 49.33 58.29
C THR A 746 48.11 48.47 58.16
N SER A 747 49.15 48.91 58.92
CA SER A 747 50.36 48.12 59.09
C SER A 747 50.75 48.15 60.60
N SER A 748 51.00 47.00 61.17
CA SER A 748 51.45 46.86 62.54
C SER A 748 52.90 47.27 62.72
N LEU A 749 53.16 48.10 63.73
CA LEU A 749 54.50 48.62 64.03
C LEU A 749 54.94 48.06 65.41
N THR A 750 56.18 47.61 65.48
CA THR A 750 56.82 47.19 66.75
C THR A 750 58.21 47.76 66.86
N GLY A 751 58.61 48.18 68.04
CA GLY A 751 59.97 48.66 68.34
C GLY A 751 60.31 48.36 69.80
N THR A 752 61.66 48.37 70.13
CA THR A 752 62.15 48.17 71.49
C THR A 752 62.89 49.39 71.98
N GLY A 753 62.35 50.04 73.00
CA GLY A 753 63.06 51.14 73.71
C GLY A 753 64.14 50.57 74.66
N LYS A 754 65.32 51.13 74.60
CA LYS A 754 66.49 50.75 75.43
C LYS A 754 66.78 51.82 76.44
#